data_218d8f30171bba3cf29c1c92b5f35f4d
#
_entry.id   218d8f30171bba3cf29c1c92b5f35f4d
#
_cell.length_a   1.000
_cell.length_b   1.000
_cell.length_c   1.000
_cell.angle_alpha   90.00
_cell.angle_beta   90.00
_cell.angle_gamma   90.00
#
_symmetry.space_group_name_H-M   'P 1'
#
loop_
_entity.id
_entity.type
_entity.pdbx_description
1 polymer ?
#
loop_
_entity_poly.entity_id
_entity_poly.type
_entity_poly.pdbx_seq_one_letter_code
_entity_poly.pdbx_strand_id
1 'polypeptide(L)'
;MIYPANFEQKVGFDRLREQVAALCTIRGGRERLCAEQFSTSQADVERRLALADEMRRLLEMEHDFPDDEFVDVDYILSKLKIEGSFLEVEEVGLLRRALASAGAIAGFILGRGEELYPELRLRSRGIEAFPEIVRAIDGIVDQYGKIRDNASPELQQIRRMIREREGQAAKRLQQVLSNAKKAGIVEADAMLSIRDGRAVIPVAAANKRKLQGFIHDESATGKTFYVEPVEVVEINNELKELEYAERREIVRILSAFTDSIRPEADRIALIGDYLSDLDMIRAKARWAVANGAVKPIVSTDDRLVLRNARHPLLQQTLRAQGKQVVPLDLQLDKRRHILVISGPNAGGKSVCLKTTGIIQYMFQCGFLVPASENSELPLFRNLMIDIGDEQSIDDDLSTYSSHLLNMKNMLAGASNRTLVLIDEFGSGTEPIIGGAIAESILERLRSKGCYGVITTHYANIKYYASNTEGIANGAMMFDVQNIRPLFRLEIGKPGSSFAVEIARKIGLPEDIIRDAGEKAGSDHINLEKQLREIARDKHYWEQKRDRIRIADRKVEELEQTYADQLSRIRQERSEILKKAKEEAQRMIADANRQIENTIRTIREAQAEKELTQLARKELNDFRDRVERTDAADAAHDERVAREMEKLERRRQRRAERRQQAGETPEVAQPAVPEKPREAEVGSKVKIAGQDIPGVVLSIKGRKAQVAFGQILTTVDRSSLVVISGAEFKQATRPVQPRTVVSVDVSARKLNFKDHIDVRGLRAAEALEEVRDFIDDAIMVGVGTVTILHGKGTGALKEEIRRYLRTV
;
A
#
# COMPACT_ATOMS: atom_id res chain seq x y z
N MET A 1 25.16 -1.61 -13.84
CA MET A 1 25.19 -2.98 -14.42
C MET A 1 24.10 -3.82 -13.75
N ILE A 2 23.29 -4.48 -14.53
CA ILE A 2 22.29 -5.44 -14.07
C ILE A 2 22.79 -6.83 -14.42
N TYR A 3 22.85 -7.75 -13.46
CA TYR A 3 23.36 -9.10 -13.64
C TYR A 3 22.49 -10.13 -12.91
N PRO A 4 22.20 -11.26 -13.54
CA PRO A 4 22.45 -11.64 -14.93
C PRO A 4 21.54 -10.89 -15.91
N ALA A 5 21.68 -11.13 -17.21
CA ALA A 5 20.90 -10.46 -18.26
C ALA A 5 19.38 -10.69 -18.10
N ASN A 6 18.98 -11.85 -17.55
CA ASN A 6 17.60 -12.21 -17.26
C ASN A 6 17.12 -11.76 -15.84
N PHE A 7 17.76 -10.75 -15.27
CA PHE A 7 17.41 -10.20 -13.94
C PHE A 7 15.92 -9.88 -13.81
N GLU A 8 15.34 -9.21 -14.81
CA GLU A 8 13.93 -8.82 -14.81
C GLU A 8 13.01 -10.04 -14.66
N GLN A 9 13.30 -11.12 -15.38
CA GLN A 9 12.54 -12.39 -15.29
C GLN A 9 12.69 -13.04 -13.91
N LYS A 10 13.92 -13.03 -13.34
CA LYS A 10 14.20 -13.62 -12.03
C LYS A 10 13.42 -12.92 -10.89
N VAL A 11 13.25 -11.59 -10.95
CA VAL A 11 12.46 -10.84 -9.98
C VAL A 11 11.00 -10.69 -10.39
N GLY A 12 10.63 -11.01 -11.64
CA GLY A 12 9.27 -10.90 -12.19
C GLY A 12 8.89 -9.50 -12.67
N PHE A 13 9.88 -8.63 -12.91
CA PHE A 13 9.61 -7.27 -13.42
C PHE A 13 9.14 -7.25 -14.87
N ASP A 14 9.54 -8.21 -15.67
CA ASP A 14 9.06 -8.44 -17.02
C ASP A 14 7.52 -8.54 -17.07
N ARG A 15 6.95 -9.39 -16.23
CA ARG A 15 5.49 -9.54 -16.10
C ARG A 15 4.80 -8.26 -15.60
N LEU A 16 5.42 -7.56 -14.66
CA LEU A 16 4.92 -6.29 -14.16
C LEU A 16 4.91 -5.24 -15.28
N ARG A 17 5.99 -5.17 -16.05
CA ARG A 17 6.12 -4.27 -17.21
C ARG A 17 5.03 -4.56 -18.25
N GLU A 18 4.77 -5.83 -18.56
CA GLU A 18 3.69 -6.24 -19.45
C GLU A 18 2.31 -5.83 -18.95
N GLN A 19 2.04 -6.00 -17.65
CA GLN A 19 0.78 -5.56 -17.04
C GLN A 19 0.58 -4.06 -17.16
N VAL A 20 1.62 -3.26 -16.90
CA VAL A 20 1.55 -1.81 -17.05
C VAL A 20 1.43 -1.40 -18.51
N ALA A 21 2.16 -2.07 -19.41
CA ALA A 21 2.08 -1.84 -20.85
C ALA A 21 0.69 -2.14 -21.43
N ALA A 22 -0.04 -3.09 -20.85
CA ALA A 22 -1.43 -3.38 -21.22
C ALA A 22 -2.41 -2.26 -20.81
N LEU A 23 -2.02 -1.37 -19.90
CA LEU A 23 -2.81 -0.20 -19.50
C LEU A 23 -2.58 1.01 -20.41
N CYS A 24 -1.56 0.97 -21.26
CA CYS A 24 -1.35 1.99 -22.27
C CYS A 24 -2.41 1.88 -23.37
N THR A 25 -2.97 3.01 -23.78
CA THR A 25 -3.95 3.13 -24.86
C THR A 25 -3.27 3.39 -26.21
N ILE A 26 -2.16 4.13 -26.18
CA ILE A 26 -1.38 4.52 -27.33
C ILE A 26 -0.21 3.55 -27.53
N ARG A 27 0.04 3.16 -28.78
CA ARG A 27 1.18 2.32 -29.14
C ARG A 27 2.51 2.95 -28.72
N GLY A 28 2.71 4.23 -29.01
CA GLY A 28 3.91 4.98 -28.62
C GLY A 28 4.15 5.00 -27.11
N GLY A 29 3.11 5.11 -26.29
CA GLY A 29 3.20 5.01 -24.84
C GLY A 29 3.67 3.64 -24.37
N ARG A 30 3.15 2.57 -24.99
CA ARG A 30 3.57 1.20 -24.71
C ARG A 30 5.03 0.95 -25.10
N GLU A 31 5.45 1.40 -26.27
CA GLU A 31 6.82 1.27 -26.75
C GLU A 31 7.82 2.00 -25.84
N ARG A 32 7.50 3.22 -25.41
CA ARG A 32 8.31 3.99 -24.45
C ARG A 32 8.43 3.28 -23.10
N LEU A 33 7.33 2.74 -22.58
CA LEU A 33 7.35 1.97 -21.34
C LEU A 33 8.23 0.72 -21.44
N CYS A 34 8.17 -0.01 -22.56
CA CYS A 34 8.99 -1.18 -22.80
C CYS A 34 10.47 -0.83 -22.99
N ALA A 35 10.77 0.33 -23.56
CA ALA A 35 12.12 0.84 -23.77
C ALA A 35 12.74 1.47 -22.50
N GLU A 36 11.94 1.71 -21.46
CA GLU A 36 12.40 2.35 -20.23
C GLU A 36 13.43 1.49 -19.51
N GLN A 37 14.58 2.08 -19.21
CA GLN A 37 15.70 1.39 -18.61
C GLN A 37 15.94 1.84 -17.16
N PHE A 38 16.61 0.97 -16.42
CA PHE A 38 17.13 1.23 -15.11
C PHE A 38 18.07 2.45 -15.09
N SER A 39 17.76 3.44 -14.25
CA SER A 39 18.54 4.68 -14.15
C SER A 39 19.38 4.72 -12.87
N THR A 40 20.58 5.27 -12.98
CA THR A 40 21.49 5.53 -11.85
C THR A 40 21.63 7.03 -11.55
N SER A 41 20.93 7.86 -12.31
CA SER A 41 20.89 9.31 -12.12
C SER A 41 19.78 9.68 -11.13
N GLN A 42 20.15 10.34 -10.04
CA GLN A 42 19.19 10.75 -9.01
C GLN A 42 18.13 11.69 -9.60
N ALA A 43 18.56 12.70 -10.35
CA ALA A 43 17.63 13.66 -10.94
C ALA A 43 16.63 13.00 -11.90
N ASP A 44 17.07 11.98 -12.67
CA ASP A 44 16.20 11.26 -13.60
C ASP A 44 15.20 10.38 -12.85
N VAL A 45 15.64 9.63 -11.82
CA VAL A 45 14.77 8.80 -10.99
C VAL A 45 13.75 9.66 -10.24
N GLU A 46 14.19 10.74 -9.59
CA GLU A 46 13.30 11.65 -8.87
C GLU A 46 12.23 12.26 -9.77
N ARG A 47 12.62 12.70 -10.98
CA ARG A 47 11.69 13.24 -11.98
C ARG A 47 10.67 12.21 -12.44
N ARG A 48 11.11 10.97 -12.80
CA ARG A 48 10.21 9.90 -13.23
C ARG A 48 9.23 9.51 -12.12
N LEU A 49 9.70 9.42 -10.88
CA LEU A 49 8.86 9.14 -9.72
C LEU A 49 7.88 10.30 -9.44
N ALA A 50 8.33 11.54 -9.59
CA ALA A 50 7.47 12.71 -9.42
C ALA A 50 6.35 12.73 -10.45
N LEU A 51 6.65 12.50 -11.74
CA LEU A 51 5.65 12.41 -12.80
C LEU A 51 4.61 11.31 -12.53
N ALA A 52 5.07 10.11 -12.11
CA ALA A 52 4.17 9.02 -11.79
C ALA A 52 3.30 9.31 -10.57
N ASP A 53 3.85 9.96 -9.52
CA ASP A 53 3.11 10.30 -8.31
C ASP A 53 2.15 11.47 -8.52
N GLU A 54 2.55 12.49 -9.29
CA GLU A 54 1.68 13.59 -9.66
C GLU A 54 0.47 13.08 -10.46
N MET A 55 0.69 12.20 -11.44
CA MET A 55 -0.38 11.58 -12.21
C MET A 55 -1.26 10.68 -11.34
N ARG A 56 -0.69 9.92 -10.39
CA ARG A 56 -1.45 9.13 -9.43
C ARG A 56 -2.39 10.01 -8.60
N ARG A 57 -1.85 11.10 -8.03
CA ARG A 57 -2.64 12.06 -7.25
C ARG A 57 -3.72 12.73 -8.10
N LEU A 58 -3.39 13.07 -9.33
CA LEU A 58 -4.34 13.64 -10.28
C LEU A 58 -5.51 12.68 -10.55
N LEU A 59 -5.22 11.40 -10.81
CA LEU A 59 -6.25 10.36 -11.04
C LEU A 59 -7.09 10.06 -9.80
N GLU A 60 -6.54 10.21 -8.59
CA GLU A 60 -7.26 9.96 -7.33
C GLU A 60 -8.12 11.17 -6.88
N MET A 61 -7.69 12.40 -7.18
CA MET A 61 -8.29 13.61 -6.62
C MET A 61 -9.14 14.40 -7.62
N GLU A 62 -8.88 14.26 -8.91
CA GLU A 62 -9.49 15.09 -9.96
C GLU A 62 -10.42 14.25 -10.83
N HIS A 63 -11.69 14.23 -10.48
CA HIS A 63 -12.70 13.43 -11.21
C HIS A 63 -13.00 13.94 -12.63
N ASP A 64 -12.71 15.22 -12.91
CA ASP A 64 -12.94 15.86 -14.20
C ASP A 64 -11.75 15.77 -15.16
N PHE A 65 -10.70 15.02 -14.78
CA PHE A 65 -9.56 14.82 -15.67
C PHE A 65 -9.97 13.99 -16.89
N PRO A 66 -9.64 14.42 -18.13
CA PRO A 66 -10.03 13.71 -19.36
C PRO A 66 -9.18 12.43 -19.57
N ASP A 67 -9.42 11.42 -18.73
CA ASP A 67 -8.61 10.19 -18.65
C ASP A 67 -8.88 9.19 -19.79
N ASP A 68 -10.02 9.30 -20.52
CA ASP A 68 -10.42 8.33 -21.54
C ASP A 68 -10.09 8.77 -22.98
N GLU A 69 -9.53 9.96 -23.17
CA GLU A 69 -9.37 10.58 -24.47
C GLU A 69 -7.96 10.47 -25.10
N PHE A 70 -7.23 9.41 -24.80
CA PHE A 70 -5.90 9.19 -25.39
C PHE A 70 -6.02 8.51 -26.75
N VAL A 71 -5.53 9.19 -27.80
CA VAL A 71 -5.67 8.76 -29.21
C VAL A 71 -4.30 8.65 -29.87
N ASP A 72 -4.08 7.53 -30.56
CA ASP A 72 -2.85 7.27 -31.33
C ASP A 72 -2.91 8.02 -32.67
N VAL A 73 -1.86 8.77 -32.97
CA VAL A 73 -1.72 9.54 -34.22
C VAL A 73 -0.52 9.12 -35.08
N ASP A 74 0.25 8.11 -34.69
CA ASP A 74 1.49 7.71 -35.38
C ASP A 74 1.24 7.35 -36.84
N TYR A 75 0.13 6.62 -37.10
CA TYR A 75 -0.25 6.26 -38.44
C TYR A 75 -0.62 7.49 -39.28
N ILE A 76 -1.34 8.46 -38.73
CA ILE A 76 -1.71 9.71 -39.35
C ILE A 76 -0.46 10.51 -39.73
N LEU A 77 0.48 10.63 -38.79
CA LEU A 77 1.75 11.32 -39.00
C LEU A 77 2.57 10.68 -40.12
N SER A 78 2.56 9.35 -40.20
CA SER A 78 3.25 8.62 -41.26
C SER A 78 2.68 8.96 -42.65
N LYS A 79 1.35 9.09 -42.75
CA LYS A 79 0.68 9.52 -44.00
C LYS A 79 0.95 11.00 -44.35
N LEU A 80 0.96 11.90 -43.36
CA LEU A 80 1.26 13.32 -43.59
C LEU A 80 2.66 13.55 -44.21
N LYS A 81 3.61 12.68 -43.95
CA LYS A 81 4.96 12.75 -44.50
C LYS A 81 5.07 12.31 -45.98
N ILE A 82 4.02 11.69 -46.52
CA ILE A 82 4.01 11.18 -47.89
C ILE A 82 3.26 12.17 -48.77
N GLU A 83 3.91 12.80 -49.74
CA GLU A 83 3.29 13.69 -50.72
C GLU A 83 2.23 12.95 -51.57
N GLY A 84 1.08 13.59 -51.78
CA GLY A 84 -0.01 13.01 -52.56
C GLY A 84 -0.88 12.00 -51.78
N SER A 85 -0.52 11.65 -50.55
CA SER A 85 -1.43 10.91 -49.65
C SER A 85 -2.49 11.83 -49.09
N PHE A 86 -3.63 11.28 -48.71
CA PHE A 86 -4.67 12.04 -48.00
C PHE A 86 -5.18 11.20 -46.80
N LEU A 87 -5.71 11.92 -45.81
CA LEU A 87 -6.33 11.30 -44.63
C LEU A 87 -7.78 10.94 -44.98
N GLU A 88 -8.17 9.75 -44.59
CA GLU A 88 -9.55 9.28 -44.66
C GLU A 88 -10.41 9.95 -43.58
N VAL A 89 -11.74 9.88 -43.73
CA VAL A 89 -12.68 10.56 -42.83
C VAL A 89 -12.46 10.16 -41.36
N GLU A 90 -12.28 8.89 -41.12
CA GLU A 90 -12.01 8.31 -39.80
C GLU A 90 -10.70 8.82 -39.21
N GLU A 91 -9.66 8.95 -40.05
CA GLU A 91 -8.33 9.46 -39.65
C GLU A 91 -8.37 10.95 -39.30
N VAL A 92 -9.15 11.74 -40.09
CA VAL A 92 -9.41 13.14 -39.78
C VAL A 92 -10.15 13.29 -38.45
N GLY A 93 -11.13 12.43 -38.19
CA GLY A 93 -11.82 12.35 -36.90
C GLY A 93 -10.89 11.97 -35.73
N LEU A 94 -9.98 11.03 -35.98
CA LEU A 94 -8.94 10.64 -34.96
C LEU A 94 -8.00 11.81 -34.69
N LEU A 95 -7.50 12.49 -35.73
CA LEU A 95 -6.63 13.66 -35.58
C LEU A 95 -7.32 14.76 -34.75
N ARG A 96 -8.59 15.06 -35.07
CA ARG A 96 -9.39 16.03 -34.32
C ARG A 96 -9.43 15.67 -32.82
N ARG A 97 -9.76 14.41 -32.51
CA ARG A 97 -9.82 13.96 -31.11
C ARG A 97 -8.47 14.07 -30.42
N ALA A 98 -7.39 13.69 -31.08
CA ALA A 98 -6.06 13.79 -30.52
C ALA A 98 -5.64 15.23 -30.19
N LEU A 99 -5.90 16.17 -31.13
CA LEU A 99 -5.60 17.59 -30.92
C LEU A 99 -6.47 18.20 -29.81
N ALA A 100 -7.75 17.86 -29.78
CA ALA A 100 -8.68 18.33 -28.74
C ALA A 100 -8.31 17.76 -27.38
N SER A 101 -8.00 16.48 -27.32
CA SER A 101 -7.57 15.77 -26.11
C SER A 101 -6.26 16.35 -25.54
N ALA A 102 -5.24 16.52 -26.38
CA ALA A 102 -3.98 17.12 -25.96
C ALA A 102 -4.18 18.53 -25.39
N GLY A 103 -4.99 19.34 -26.07
CA GLY A 103 -5.36 20.69 -25.61
C GLY A 103 -6.15 20.66 -24.29
N ALA A 104 -7.11 19.75 -24.15
CA ALA A 104 -7.91 19.60 -22.95
C ALA A 104 -7.05 19.14 -21.75
N ILE A 105 -6.20 18.11 -21.96
CA ILE A 105 -5.28 17.59 -20.93
C ILE A 105 -4.28 18.67 -20.50
N ALA A 106 -3.62 19.32 -21.48
CA ALA A 106 -2.66 20.38 -21.17
C ALA A 106 -3.33 21.57 -20.47
N GLY A 107 -4.50 22.00 -20.95
CA GLY A 107 -5.29 23.07 -20.34
C GLY A 107 -5.74 22.73 -18.93
N PHE A 108 -6.15 21.48 -18.69
CA PHE A 108 -6.52 20.99 -17.36
C PHE A 108 -5.34 21.08 -16.38
N ILE A 109 -4.18 20.52 -16.76
CA ILE A 109 -2.98 20.51 -15.91
C ILE A 109 -2.48 21.95 -15.66
N LEU A 110 -2.44 22.79 -16.70
CA LEU A 110 -2.01 24.19 -16.61
C LEU A 110 -2.99 25.06 -15.83
N GLY A 111 -4.26 24.72 -15.79
CA GLY A 111 -5.31 25.42 -15.03
C GLY A 111 -5.27 25.15 -13.51
N ARG A 112 -4.52 24.16 -13.06
CA ARG A 112 -4.35 23.87 -11.63
C ARG A 112 -3.25 24.72 -10.99
N GLY A 113 -3.21 24.77 -9.65
CA GLY A 113 -2.18 25.51 -8.91
C GLY A 113 -0.76 25.08 -9.29
N GLU A 114 0.16 26.03 -9.35
CA GLU A 114 1.54 25.76 -9.81
C GLU A 114 2.31 24.72 -8.96
N GLU A 115 1.95 24.60 -7.69
CA GLU A 115 2.62 23.69 -6.73
C GLU A 115 2.04 22.27 -6.74
N LEU A 116 0.85 22.04 -7.35
CA LEU A 116 0.18 20.74 -7.25
C LEU A 116 0.83 19.68 -8.14
N TYR A 117 1.14 20.02 -9.40
CA TYR A 117 1.63 19.10 -10.42
C TYR A 117 2.79 19.71 -11.22
N PRO A 118 3.92 20.07 -10.59
CA PRO A 118 4.99 20.83 -11.22
C PRO A 118 5.63 20.13 -12.43
N GLU A 119 5.88 18.83 -12.36
CA GLU A 119 6.52 18.06 -13.42
C GLU A 119 5.58 17.81 -14.60
N LEU A 120 4.32 17.47 -14.34
CA LEU A 120 3.28 17.36 -15.38
C LEU A 120 3.03 18.71 -16.06
N ARG A 121 3.04 19.79 -15.28
CA ARG A 121 2.90 21.15 -15.79
C ARG A 121 4.07 21.54 -16.71
N LEU A 122 5.29 21.19 -16.31
CA LEU A 122 6.48 21.40 -17.15
C LEU A 122 6.34 20.68 -18.51
N ARG A 123 5.83 19.45 -18.50
CA ARG A 123 5.58 18.65 -19.71
C ARG A 123 4.46 19.22 -20.58
N SER A 124 3.48 19.85 -19.99
CA SER A 124 2.32 20.43 -20.70
C SER A 124 2.57 21.85 -21.22
N ARG A 125 3.67 22.50 -20.80
CA ARG A 125 4.03 23.83 -21.31
C ARG A 125 4.41 23.77 -22.79
N GLY A 126 3.82 24.69 -23.58
CA GLY A 126 4.10 24.78 -25.01
C GLY A 126 3.31 23.81 -25.89
N ILE A 127 2.40 23.02 -25.30
CA ILE A 127 1.50 22.17 -26.07
C ILE A 127 0.41 23.05 -26.68
N GLU A 128 0.34 23.06 -28.01
CA GLU A 128 -0.62 23.84 -28.76
C GLU A 128 -1.87 23.02 -29.06
N ALA A 129 -3.04 23.63 -28.87
CA ALA A 129 -4.32 22.97 -29.11
C ALA A 129 -4.75 22.97 -30.59
N PHE A 130 -4.04 23.65 -31.50
CA PHE A 130 -4.34 23.80 -32.93
C PHE A 130 -5.82 24.14 -33.22
N PRO A 131 -6.35 25.19 -32.61
CA PRO A 131 -7.79 25.49 -32.75
C PRO A 131 -8.22 25.75 -34.18
N GLU A 132 -7.29 26.15 -35.05
CA GLU A 132 -7.56 26.40 -36.47
C GLU A 132 -7.75 25.08 -37.24
N ILE A 133 -6.90 24.09 -36.97
CA ILE A 133 -7.02 22.76 -37.58
C ILE A 133 -8.29 22.09 -37.07
N VAL A 134 -8.58 22.16 -35.77
CA VAL A 134 -9.81 21.60 -35.19
C VAL A 134 -11.05 22.24 -35.84
N ARG A 135 -11.08 23.58 -36.02
CA ARG A 135 -12.18 24.28 -36.70
C ARG A 135 -12.31 23.89 -38.18
N ALA A 136 -11.18 23.71 -38.89
CA ALA A 136 -11.21 23.25 -40.27
C ALA A 136 -11.80 21.83 -40.36
N ILE A 137 -11.39 20.90 -39.43
CA ILE A 137 -11.96 19.55 -39.34
C ILE A 137 -13.46 19.63 -39.03
N ASP A 138 -13.90 20.47 -38.08
CA ASP A 138 -15.30 20.63 -37.71
C ASP A 138 -16.16 21.19 -38.88
N GLY A 139 -15.54 21.89 -39.84
CA GLY A 139 -16.18 22.29 -41.08
C GLY A 139 -16.39 21.14 -42.07
N ILE A 140 -15.53 20.10 -42.01
CA ILE A 140 -15.55 18.99 -42.95
C ILE A 140 -16.32 17.79 -42.38
N VAL A 141 -16.12 17.43 -41.10
CA VAL A 141 -16.66 16.24 -40.49
C VAL A 141 -17.64 16.61 -39.37
N ASP A 142 -18.74 15.87 -39.29
CA ASP A 142 -19.73 16.05 -38.22
C ASP A 142 -19.36 15.27 -36.95
N GLN A 143 -20.20 15.42 -35.91
CA GLN A 143 -20.02 14.73 -34.63
C GLN A 143 -20.16 13.20 -34.72
N TYR A 144 -20.68 12.65 -35.81
CA TYR A 144 -20.85 11.21 -36.04
C TYR A 144 -19.74 10.63 -36.92
N GLY A 145 -18.73 11.43 -37.29
CA GLY A 145 -17.61 11.00 -38.15
C GLY A 145 -17.99 10.92 -39.62
N LYS A 146 -19.01 11.66 -40.10
CA LYS A 146 -19.40 11.71 -41.51
C LYS A 146 -19.05 13.07 -42.10
N ILE A 147 -18.76 13.09 -43.41
CA ILE A 147 -18.52 14.32 -44.13
C ILE A 147 -19.82 15.12 -44.15
N ARG A 148 -19.75 16.39 -43.74
CA ARG A 148 -20.90 17.32 -43.75
C ARG A 148 -21.38 17.58 -45.16
N ASP A 149 -22.70 17.77 -45.31
CA ASP A 149 -23.29 18.13 -46.62
C ASP A 149 -22.74 19.46 -47.17
N ASN A 150 -22.40 20.37 -46.27
CA ASN A 150 -21.86 21.69 -46.57
C ASN A 150 -20.34 21.78 -46.48
N ALA A 151 -19.62 20.65 -46.47
CA ALA A 151 -18.14 20.64 -46.44
C ALA A 151 -17.55 21.33 -47.71
N SER A 152 -18.26 21.28 -48.87
CA SER A 152 -18.03 22.16 -50.00
C SER A 152 -19.35 22.51 -50.69
N PRO A 153 -19.43 23.64 -51.42
CA PRO A 153 -20.62 23.98 -52.20
C PRO A 153 -20.94 22.91 -53.23
N GLU A 154 -19.93 22.31 -53.85
CA GLU A 154 -20.04 21.27 -54.84
C GLU A 154 -20.61 19.98 -54.30
N LEU A 155 -20.13 19.52 -53.14
CA LEU A 155 -20.67 18.34 -52.43
C LEU A 155 -22.13 18.55 -52.03
N GLN A 156 -22.49 19.73 -51.57
CA GLN A 156 -23.85 20.08 -51.21
C GLN A 156 -24.79 19.99 -52.45
N GLN A 157 -24.35 20.48 -53.60
CA GLN A 157 -25.10 20.37 -54.84
C GLN A 157 -25.25 18.91 -55.31
N ILE A 158 -24.16 18.12 -55.28
CA ILE A 158 -24.20 16.72 -55.68
C ILE A 158 -25.17 15.95 -54.78
N ARG A 159 -25.09 16.07 -53.48
CA ARG A 159 -25.98 15.39 -52.50
C ARG A 159 -27.45 15.84 -52.66
N ARG A 160 -27.66 17.09 -53.04
CA ARG A 160 -29.02 17.58 -53.36
C ARG A 160 -29.54 16.87 -54.61
N MET A 161 -28.72 16.76 -55.68
CA MET A 161 -29.11 16.07 -56.91
C MET A 161 -29.33 14.58 -56.68
N ILE A 162 -28.53 13.92 -55.85
CA ILE A 162 -28.74 12.50 -55.45
C ILE A 162 -30.13 12.37 -54.82
N ARG A 163 -30.47 13.15 -53.81
CA ARG A 163 -31.77 13.09 -53.15
C ARG A 163 -32.94 13.38 -54.11
N GLU A 164 -32.77 14.30 -55.03
CA GLU A 164 -33.79 14.59 -56.05
C GLU A 164 -33.96 13.39 -56.99
N ARG A 165 -32.88 12.77 -57.45
CA ARG A 165 -32.92 11.59 -58.34
C ARG A 165 -33.44 10.33 -57.63
N GLU A 166 -33.01 10.09 -56.38
CA GLU A 166 -33.60 9.03 -55.56
C GLU A 166 -35.13 9.17 -55.39
N GLY A 167 -35.60 10.39 -55.14
CA GLY A 167 -37.02 10.68 -55.06
C GLY A 167 -37.76 10.45 -56.39
N GLN A 168 -37.13 10.79 -57.53
CA GLN A 168 -37.68 10.54 -58.87
C GLN A 168 -37.71 9.01 -59.17
N ALA A 169 -36.59 8.29 -58.86
CA ALA A 169 -36.52 6.87 -59.09
C ALA A 169 -37.58 6.10 -58.26
N ALA A 170 -37.73 6.46 -56.95
CA ALA A 170 -38.70 5.90 -56.05
C ALA A 170 -40.14 6.07 -56.54
N LYS A 171 -40.50 7.28 -56.99
CA LYS A 171 -41.84 7.60 -57.51
C LYS A 171 -42.10 6.79 -58.81
N ARG A 172 -41.14 6.75 -59.74
CA ARG A 172 -41.28 6.03 -61.00
C ARG A 172 -41.40 4.57 -60.78
N LEU A 173 -40.56 4.00 -59.92
CA LEU A 173 -40.58 2.58 -59.59
C LEU A 173 -41.89 2.18 -58.94
N GLN A 174 -42.45 2.98 -58.04
CA GLN A 174 -43.74 2.78 -57.41
C GLN A 174 -44.91 2.81 -58.41
N GLN A 175 -44.86 3.71 -59.45
CA GLN A 175 -45.80 3.71 -60.56
C GLN A 175 -45.74 2.41 -61.40
N VAL A 176 -44.51 1.97 -61.75
CA VAL A 176 -44.29 0.74 -62.52
C VAL A 176 -44.76 -0.47 -61.70
N LEU A 177 -44.43 -0.54 -60.40
CA LEU A 177 -44.91 -1.64 -59.53
C LEU A 177 -46.45 -1.66 -59.45
N SER A 178 -47.09 -0.50 -59.27
CA SER A 178 -48.55 -0.40 -59.24
C SER A 178 -49.18 -0.89 -60.54
N ASN A 179 -48.64 -0.47 -61.69
CA ASN A 179 -49.08 -0.88 -62.99
C ASN A 179 -48.87 -2.41 -63.21
N ALA A 180 -47.73 -2.98 -62.82
CA ALA A 180 -47.43 -4.39 -62.89
C ALA A 180 -48.32 -5.22 -61.99
N LYS A 181 -48.70 -4.76 -60.81
CA LYS A 181 -49.70 -5.35 -59.93
C LYS A 181 -51.07 -5.39 -60.59
N LYS A 182 -51.56 -4.27 -61.17
CA LYS A 182 -52.81 -4.20 -61.90
C LYS A 182 -52.88 -5.10 -63.13
N ALA A 183 -51.74 -5.29 -63.79
CA ALA A 183 -51.62 -6.18 -64.95
C ALA A 183 -51.41 -7.66 -64.59
N GLY A 184 -51.34 -8.03 -63.28
CA GLY A 184 -51.11 -9.39 -62.83
C GLY A 184 -49.73 -9.95 -63.15
N ILE A 185 -48.78 -9.07 -63.42
CA ILE A 185 -47.36 -9.42 -63.72
C ILE A 185 -46.59 -9.78 -62.43
N VAL A 186 -46.94 -9.02 -61.35
CA VAL A 186 -46.33 -9.14 -60.04
C VAL A 186 -47.40 -9.43 -58.98
N GLU A 187 -47.08 -10.14 -57.93
CA GLU A 187 -48.01 -10.50 -56.86
C GLU A 187 -48.53 -9.23 -56.16
N ALA A 188 -49.74 -9.26 -55.64
CA ALA A 188 -50.38 -8.08 -55.04
C ALA A 188 -49.66 -7.55 -53.79
N ASP A 189 -48.95 -8.40 -53.05
CA ASP A 189 -48.17 -8.13 -51.88
C ASP A 189 -46.69 -7.82 -52.18
N ALA A 190 -46.26 -7.91 -53.45
CA ALA A 190 -44.87 -7.68 -53.81
C ALA A 190 -44.44 -6.26 -53.40
N MET A 191 -43.26 -6.17 -52.76
CA MET A 191 -42.61 -4.90 -52.35
C MET A 191 -41.36 -4.70 -53.18
N LEU A 192 -40.97 -3.41 -53.30
CA LEU A 192 -39.69 -3.05 -53.88
C LEU A 192 -38.52 -3.67 -53.09
N SER A 193 -37.51 -4.12 -53.76
CA SER A 193 -36.31 -4.67 -53.16
C SER A 193 -35.09 -3.97 -53.70
N ILE A 194 -33.97 -3.97 -52.96
CA ILE A 194 -32.68 -3.44 -53.41
C ILE A 194 -31.75 -4.59 -53.71
N ARG A 195 -31.11 -4.59 -54.90
CA ARG A 195 -30.09 -5.51 -55.30
C ARG A 195 -28.94 -4.72 -55.93
N ASP A 196 -27.74 -4.95 -55.49
CA ASP A 196 -26.51 -4.26 -55.94
C ASP A 196 -26.66 -2.73 -55.94
N GLY A 197 -27.35 -2.19 -54.90
CA GLY A 197 -27.61 -0.75 -54.78
C GLY A 197 -28.68 -0.21 -55.74
N ARG A 198 -29.39 -1.06 -56.48
CA ARG A 198 -30.45 -0.66 -57.38
C ARG A 198 -31.81 -1.10 -56.86
N ALA A 199 -32.77 -0.24 -56.99
CA ALA A 199 -34.16 -0.59 -56.66
C ALA A 199 -34.76 -1.44 -57.78
N VAL A 200 -35.26 -2.60 -57.39
CA VAL A 200 -35.78 -3.64 -58.32
C VAL A 200 -37.16 -4.14 -57.92
N ILE A 201 -37.88 -4.69 -58.87
CA ILE A 201 -39.19 -5.28 -58.68
C ILE A 201 -39.03 -6.81 -58.69
N PRO A 202 -39.52 -7.54 -57.64
CA PRO A 202 -39.52 -9.00 -57.67
C PRO A 202 -40.64 -9.50 -58.59
N VAL A 203 -40.25 -10.31 -59.61
CA VAL A 203 -41.16 -10.84 -60.62
C VAL A 203 -41.07 -12.35 -60.64
N ALA A 204 -42.19 -13.08 -60.63
CA ALA A 204 -42.24 -14.51 -60.74
C ALA A 204 -41.59 -14.98 -62.07
N ALA A 205 -40.90 -16.12 -62.07
CA ALA A 205 -40.19 -16.65 -63.21
C ALA A 205 -41.06 -16.79 -64.48
N ALA A 206 -42.34 -17.11 -64.32
CA ALA A 206 -43.28 -17.21 -65.42
C ALA A 206 -43.63 -15.88 -66.10
N ASN A 207 -43.43 -14.75 -65.39
CA ASN A 207 -43.76 -13.40 -65.83
C ASN A 207 -42.53 -12.53 -66.19
N LYS A 208 -41.30 -13.07 -66.04
CA LYS A 208 -40.04 -12.29 -66.22
C LYS A 208 -39.92 -11.53 -67.55
N ARG A 209 -40.57 -12.01 -68.61
CA ARG A 209 -40.56 -11.33 -69.95
C ARG A 209 -41.65 -10.29 -70.11
N LYS A 210 -42.65 -10.27 -69.18
CA LYS A 210 -43.75 -9.29 -69.27
C LYS A 210 -43.43 -7.91 -68.71
N LEU A 211 -42.44 -7.83 -67.77
CA LEU A 211 -41.90 -6.56 -67.29
C LEU A 211 -40.64 -6.29 -68.11
N GLN A 212 -40.63 -5.19 -68.88
CA GLN A 212 -39.45 -4.78 -69.62
C GLN A 212 -38.40 -4.22 -68.64
N GLY A 213 -37.21 -4.80 -68.60
CA GLY A 213 -36.18 -4.39 -67.70
C GLY A 213 -34.96 -5.33 -67.69
N PHE A 214 -33.97 -4.96 -66.92
CA PHE A 214 -32.77 -5.77 -66.72
C PHE A 214 -32.90 -6.65 -65.47
N ILE A 215 -32.52 -7.90 -65.56
CA ILE A 215 -32.50 -8.85 -64.44
C ILE A 215 -31.18 -8.68 -63.72
N HIS A 216 -31.19 -8.25 -62.48
CA HIS A 216 -29.99 -8.10 -61.61
C HIS A 216 -29.71 -9.30 -60.76
N ASP A 217 -30.74 -10.02 -60.31
CA ASP A 217 -30.57 -11.18 -59.39
C ASP A 217 -31.72 -12.16 -59.56
N GLU A 218 -31.52 -13.36 -59.07
CA GLU A 218 -32.58 -14.36 -58.96
C GLU A 218 -32.63 -14.94 -57.53
N SER A 219 -33.81 -15.32 -57.07
CA SER A 219 -33.93 -16.00 -55.77
C SER A 219 -33.23 -17.37 -55.80
N ALA A 220 -32.68 -17.83 -54.67
CA ALA A 220 -31.98 -19.11 -54.54
C ALA A 220 -32.79 -20.33 -55.08
N THR A 221 -34.09 -20.21 -55.21
CA THR A 221 -34.96 -21.21 -55.76
C THR A 221 -35.30 -21.02 -57.27
N GLY A 222 -34.80 -19.96 -57.91
CA GLY A 222 -35.08 -19.61 -59.29
C GLY A 222 -36.55 -19.17 -59.60
N LYS A 223 -37.36 -19.06 -58.51
CA LYS A 223 -38.80 -18.73 -58.67
C LYS A 223 -39.09 -17.23 -58.86
N THR A 224 -38.20 -16.36 -58.36
CA THR A 224 -38.36 -14.89 -58.39
C THR A 224 -37.14 -14.28 -59.00
N PHE A 225 -37.35 -13.39 -59.98
CA PHE A 225 -36.33 -12.59 -60.62
C PHE A 225 -36.46 -11.13 -60.17
N TYR A 226 -35.35 -10.51 -59.93
CA TYR A 226 -35.28 -9.10 -59.49
C TYR A 226 -35.02 -8.23 -60.73
N VAL A 227 -36.03 -7.55 -61.21
CA VAL A 227 -36.00 -6.84 -62.48
C VAL A 227 -35.93 -5.32 -62.18
N GLU A 228 -34.95 -4.65 -62.77
CA GLU A 228 -34.86 -3.20 -62.85
C GLU A 228 -35.70 -2.76 -64.12
N PRO A 229 -36.81 -2.08 -63.95
CA PRO A 229 -37.60 -1.61 -65.09
C PRO A 229 -36.84 -0.62 -65.96
N VAL A 230 -37.03 -0.72 -67.31
CA VAL A 230 -36.35 0.21 -68.26
C VAL A 230 -36.62 1.68 -67.93
N GLU A 231 -37.78 2.01 -67.39
CA GLU A 231 -38.20 3.38 -67.01
C GLU A 231 -37.37 3.99 -65.87
N VAL A 232 -36.59 3.21 -65.14
CA VAL A 232 -35.76 3.72 -64.04
C VAL A 232 -34.25 3.51 -64.29
N VAL A 233 -33.88 2.76 -65.34
CA VAL A 233 -32.48 2.46 -65.64
C VAL A 233 -31.64 3.73 -65.83
N GLU A 234 -32.14 4.72 -66.59
CA GLU A 234 -31.43 5.96 -66.82
C GLU A 234 -31.23 6.74 -65.55
N ILE A 235 -32.27 6.87 -64.68
CA ILE A 235 -32.21 7.55 -63.41
C ILE A 235 -31.19 6.84 -62.47
N ASN A 236 -31.18 5.50 -62.45
CA ASN A 236 -30.23 4.74 -61.64
C ASN A 236 -28.77 4.88 -62.15
N ASN A 237 -28.60 5.00 -63.45
CA ASN A 237 -27.26 5.29 -64.04
C ASN A 237 -26.78 6.71 -63.66
N GLU A 238 -27.66 7.72 -63.73
CA GLU A 238 -27.37 9.07 -63.27
C GLU A 238 -27.05 9.08 -61.76
N LEU A 239 -27.76 8.31 -60.93
CA LEU A 239 -27.48 8.15 -59.52
C LEU A 239 -26.06 7.59 -59.30
N LYS A 240 -25.66 6.55 -60.02
CA LYS A 240 -24.30 6.00 -59.97
C LYS A 240 -23.23 7.03 -60.37
N GLU A 241 -23.46 7.78 -61.40
CA GLU A 241 -22.55 8.86 -61.80
C GLU A 241 -22.42 9.92 -60.70
N LEU A 242 -23.53 10.30 -60.07
CA LEU A 242 -23.55 11.23 -58.94
C LEU A 242 -22.85 10.65 -57.70
N GLU A 243 -23.00 9.34 -57.37
CA GLU A 243 -22.26 8.66 -56.28
C GLU A 243 -20.76 8.68 -56.57
N TYR A 244 -20.34 8.46 -57.81
CA TYR A 244 -18.93 8.57 -58.18
C TYR A 244 -18.43 10.01 -58.11
N ALA A 245 -19.26 10.97 -58.48
CA ALA A 245 -18.93 12.38 -58.34
C ALA A 245 -18.80 12.78 -56.88
N GLU A 246 -19.69 12.30 -56.01
CA GLU A 246 -19.63 12.49 -54.57
C GLU A 246 -18.32 11.94 -53.99
N ARG A 247 -17.94 10.69 -54.34
CA ARG A 247 -16.67 10.10 -53.86
C ARG A 247 -15.44 10.89 -54.32
N ARG A 248 -15.41 11.33 -55.60
CA ARG A 248 -14.32 12.17 -56.11
C ARG A 248 -14.24 13.50 -55.35
N GLU A 249 -15.37 14.13 -55.08
CA GLU A 249 -15.43 15.40 -54.34
C GLU A 249 -14.98 15.24 -52.90
N ILE A 250 -15.41 14.16 -52.23
CA ILE A 250 -14.94 13.82 -50.86
C ILE A 250 -13.41 13.64 -50.84
N VAL A 251 -12.85 12.89 -51.79
CA VAL A 251 -11.39 12.72 -51.89
C VAL A 251 -10.70 14.07 -52.14
N ARG A 252 -11.26 14.93 -52.99
CA ARG A 252 -10.73 16.27 -53.24
C ARG A 252 -10.71 17.14 -51.97
N ILE A 253 -11.81 17.12 -51.17
CA ILE A 253 -11.91 17.85 -49.90
C ILE A 253 -10.85 17.33 -48.91
N LEU A 254 -10.75 16.01 -48.75
CA LEU A 254 -9.82 15.39 -47.83
C LEU A 254 -8.35 15.61 -48.24
N SER A 255 -8.07 15.56 -49.56
CA SER A 255 -6.74 15.85 -50.06
C SER A 255 -6.34 17.31 -49.83
N ALA A 256 -7.24 18.26 -50.14
CA ALA A 256 -6.97 19.67 -49.92
C ALA A 256 -6.78 20.00 -48.44
N PHE A 257 -7.57 19.37 -47.57
CA PHE A 257 -7.39 19.50 -46.11
C PHE A 257 -6.02 18.91 -45.68
N THR A 258 -5.69 17.69 -46.12
CA THR A 258 -4.44 17.02 -45.78
C THR A 258 -3.22 17.84 -46.21
N ASP A 259 -3.27 18.40 -47.43
CA ASP A 259 -2.17 19.24 -47.96
C ASP A 259 -2.05 20.55 -47.14
N SER A 260 -3.16 21.09 -46.65
CA SER A 260 -3.17 22.31 -45.82
C SER A 260 -2.50 22.10 -44.45
N ILE A 261 -2.60 20.89 -43.86
CA ILE A 261 -2.01 20.58 -42.55
C ILE A 261 -0.62 19.95 -42.67
N ARG A 262 -0.20 19.51 -43.85
CA ARG A 262 1.11 18.89 -44.09
C ARG A 262 2.30 19.74 -43.60
N PRO A 263 2.35 21.06 -43.75
CA PRO A 263 3.39 21.91 -43.21
C PRO A 263 3.48 21.88 -41.68
N GLU A 264 2.38 21.54 -40.98
CA GLU A 264 2.28 21.48 -39.55
C GLU A 264 2.62 20.06 -38.98
N ALA A 265 3.00 19.11 -39.86
CA ALA A 265 3.20 17.70 -39.47
C ALA A 265 4.20 17.52 -38.32
N ASP A 266 5.31 18.29 -38.33
CA ASP A 266 6.31 18.20 -37.23
C ASP A 266 5.76 18.74 -35.91
N ARG A 267 4.93 19.79 -35.94
CA ARG A 267 4.28 20.32 -34.71
C ARG A 267 3.19 19.39 -34.21
N ILE A 268 2.43 18.75 -35.12
CA ILE A 268 1.47 17.69 -34.77
C ILE A 268 2.17 16.47 -34.18
N ALA A 269 3.39 16.15 -34.66
CA ALA A 269 4.19 15.07 -34.08
C ALA A 269 4.54 15.31 -32.60
N LEU A 270 4.81 16.56 -32.19
CA LEU A 270 4.99 16.90 -30.79
C LEU A 270 3.75 16.59 -29.92
N ILE A 271 2.55 16.70 -30.49
CA ILE A 271 1.31 16.31 -29.81
C ILE A 271 1.25 14.79 -29.63
N GLY A 272 1.60 14.02 -30.67
CA GLY A 272 1.70 12.56 -30.59
C GLY A 272 2.71 12.11 -29.52
N ASP A 273 3.87 12.75 -29.51
CA ASP A 273 4.91 12.52 -28.50
C ASP A 273 4.43 12.84 -27.08
N TYR A 274 3.76 13.96 -26.88
CA TYR A 274 3.17 14.38 -25.62
C TYR A 274 2.12 13.38 -25.11
N LEU A 275 1.17 13.01 -25.97
CA LEU A 275 0.14 12.04 -25.62
C LEU A 275 0.74 10.66 -25.29
N SER A 276 1.75 10.23 -26.04
CA SER A 276 2.45 8.96 -25.79
C SER A 276 3.21 8.98 -24.45
N ASP A 277 3.88 10.08 -24.12
CA ASP A 277 4.56 10.27 -22.85
C ASP A 277 3.55 10.23 -21.69
N LEU A 278 2.47 10.99 -21.81
CA LEU A 278 1.44 11.02 -20.77
C LEU A 278 0.72 9.68 -20.61
N ASP A 279 0.45 8.97 -21.70
CA ASP A 279 -0.16 7.64 -21.64
C ASP A 279 0.71 6.64 -20.88
N MET A 280 2.04 6.65 -21.12
CA MET A 280 2.99 5.87 -20.35
C MET A 280 2.95 6.24 -18.85
N ILE A 281 2.99 7.53 -18.52
CA ILE A 281 2.96 8.02 -17.13
C ILE A 281 1.61 7.65 -16.48
N ARG A 282 0.51 7.80 -17.20
CA ARG A 282 -0.83 7.42 -16.78
C ARG A 282 -0.94 5.92 -16.50
N ALA A 283 -0.39 5.09 -17.38
CA ALA A 283 -0.40 3.64 -17.19
C ALA A 283 0.34 3.22 -15.90
N LYS A 284 1.50 3.83 -15.61
CA LYS A 284 2.21 3.64 -14.34
C LYS A 284 1.36 4.08 -13.15
N ALA A 285 0.71 5.23 -13.25
CA ALA A 285 -0.13 5.78 -12.20
C ALA A 285 -1.38 4.92 -11.95
N ARG A 286 -2.09 4.49 -13.00
CA ARG A 286 -3.24 3.58 -12.89
C ARG A 286 -2.86 2.25 -12.22
N TRP A 287 -1.72 1.69 -12.61
CA TRP A 287 -1.20 0.50 -11.96
C TRP A 287 -0.89 0.74 -10.48
N ALA A 288 -0.30 1.90 -10.15
CA ALA A 288 0.03 2.28 -8.79
C ALA A 288 -1.22 2.43 -7.92
N VAL A 289 -2.27 3.10 -8.40
CA VAL A 289 -3.57 3.22 -7.70
C VAL A 289 -4.15 1.84 -7.42
N ALA A 290 -4.20 0.96 -8.43
CA ALA A 290 -4.78 -0.39 -8.30
C ALA A 290 -4.03 -1.27 -7.29
N ASN A 291 -2.72 -1.06 -7.11
CA ASN A 291 -1.87 -1.87 -6.24
C ASN A 291 -1.45 -1.18 -4.93
N GLY A 292 -1.94 0.04 -4.67
CA GLY A 292 -1.58 0.83 -3.48
C GLY A 292 -0.08 1.14 -3.43
N ALA A 293 0.49 1.48 -4.58
CA ALA A 293 1.90 1.85 -4.70
C ALA A 293 2.07 3.36 -4.51
N VAL A 294 3.15 3.73 -3.84
CA VAL A 294 3.45 5.11 -3.44
C VAL A 294 4.86 5.52 -3.85
N LYS A 295 5.13 6.82 -3.85
CA LYS A 295 6.47 7.36 -4.06
C LYS A 295 7.31 7.16 -2.80
N PRO A 296 8.42 6.39 -2.85
CA PRO A 296 9.33 6.26 -1.73
C PRO A 296 10.26 7.48 -1.63
N ILE A 297 10.94 7.62 -0.50
CA ILE A 297 11.96 8.64 -0.28
C ILE A 297 13.26 8.18 -0.95
N VAL A 298 13.86 9.05 -1.75
CA VAL A 298 15.21 8.82 -2.30
C VAL A 298 16.22 9.04 -1.16
N SER A 299 16.95 7.99 -0.78
CA SER A 299 17.89 8.06 0.35
C SER A 299 19.16 8.82 -0.04
N THR A 300 19.51 9.84 0.73
CA THR A 300 20.77 10.58 0.61
C THR A 300 21.91 9.94 1.41
N ASP A 301 21.56 9.14 2.42
CA ASP A 301 22.50 8.53 3.37
C ASP A 301 22.88 7.09 3.03
N ASP A 302 22.54 6.63 1.83
CA ASP A 302 22.72 5.25 1.36
C ASP A 302 21.98 4.22 2.25
N ARG A 303 20.83 4.58 2.84
CA ARG A 303 19.99 3.67 3.62
C ARG A 303 18.95 3.01 2.73
N LEU A 304 18.84 1.69 2.80
CA LEU A 304 17.75 0.92 2.24
C LEU A 304 16.79 0.56 3.36
N VAL A 305 15.63 1.19 3.40
CA VAL A 305 14.60 0.95 4.41
C VAL A 305 13.29 0.64 3.69
N LEU A 306 12.89 -0.61 3.74
CA LEU A 306 11.58 -1.06 3.27
C LEU A 306 10.64 -1.16 4.47
N ARG A 307 9.50 -0.50 4.40
CA ARG A 307 8.44 -0.57 5.39
C ARG A 307 7.15 -1.02 4.73
N ASN A 308 6.56 -2.06 5.28
CA ASN A 308 5.29 -2.60 4.79
C ASN A 308 5.34 -2.93 3.28
N ALA A 309 6.51 -3.37 2.80
CA ALA A 309 6.76 -3.63 1.40
C ALA A 309 6.13 -4.96 0.96
N ARG A 310 5.52 -4.97 -0.21
CA ARG A 310 4.81 -6.13 -0.74
C ARG A 310 5.32 -6.48 -2.12
N HIS A 311 5.48 -7.76 -2.38
CA HIS A 311 5.82 -8.21 -3.74
C HIS A 311 4.61 -8.01 -4.66
N PRO A 312 4.69 -7.18 -5.72
CA PRO A 312 3.52 -6.78 -6.50
C PRO A 312 2.75 -7.95 -7.10
N LEU A 313 3.45 -8.89 -7.74
CA LEU A 313 2.81 -10.06 -8.36
C LEU A 313 2.21 -11.02 -7.33
N LEU A 314 2.88 -11.22 -6.20
CA LEU A 314 2.36 -12.06 -5.12
C LEU A 314 1.12 -11.44 -4.48
N GLN A 315 1.12 -10.11 -4.31
CA GLN A 315 -0.04 -9.38 -3.81
C GLN A 315 -1.26 -9.60 -4.69
N GLN A 316 -1.10 -9.51 -6.02
CA GLN A 316 -2.18 -9.74 -6.97
C GLN A 316 -2.70 -11.18 -6.92
N THR A 317 -1.77 -12.15 -6.92
CA THR A 317 -2.12 -13.59 -6.87
C THR A 317 -2.88 -13.94 -5.59
N LEU A 318 -2.42 -13.47 -4.44
CA LEU A 318 -3.07 -13.75 -3.16
C LEU A 318 -4.39 -12.99 -3.01
N ARG A 319 -4.47 -11.76 -3.51
CA ARG A 319 -5.73 -10.99 -3.55
C ARG A 319 -6.81 -11.69 -4.38
N ALA A 320 -6.43 -12.29 -5.50
CA ALA A 320 -7.35 -13.10 -6.31
C ALA A 320 -7.86 -14.36 -5.57
N GLN A 321 -7.10 -14.85 -4.58
CA GLN A 321 -7.48 -15.96 -3.70
C GLN A 321 -8.17 -15.52 -2.40
N GLY A 322 -8.49 -14.23 -2.25
CA GLY A 322 -9.05 -13.68 -1.00
C GLY A 322 -8.06 -13.62 0.18
N LYS A 323 -6.76 -13.80 -0.08
CA LYS A 323 -5.69 -13.79 0.93
C LYS A 323 -4.89 -12.48 0.88
N GLN A 324 -4.26 -12.14 2.00
CA GLN A 324 -3.38 -10.97 2.09
C GLN A 324 -1.91 -11.39 2.11
N VAL A 325 -1.07 -10.58 1.48
CA VAL A 325 0.40 -10.71 1.59
C VAL A 325 0.85 -10.22 2.95
N VAL A 326 1.71 -10.99 3.61
CA VAL A 326 2.44 -10.50 4.79
C VAL A 326 3.52 -9.54 4.30
N PRO A 327 3.51 -8.29 4.75
CA PRO A 327 4.46 -7.29 4.27
C PRO A 327 5.88 -7.55 4.81
N LEU A 328 6.86 -7.05 4.07
CA LEU A 328 8.27 -7.11 4.41
C LEU A 328 8.74 -5.78 5.01
N ASP A 329 9.33 -5.84 6.19
CA ASP A 329 10.10 -4.77 6.80
C ASP A 329 11.59 -5.16 6.78
N LEU A 330 12.44 -4.33 6.13
CA LEU A 330 13.86 -4.59 5.99
C LEU A 330 14.64 -3.29 6.10
N GLN A 331 15.75 -3.31 6.82
CA GLN A 331 16.63 -2.15 6.95
C GLN A 331 18.08 -2.56 6.77
N LEU A 332 18.75 -1.89 5.82
CA LEU A 332 20.20 -1.92 5.62
C LEU A 332 20.75 -0.51 5.67
N ASP A 333 21.91 -0.35 6.26
CA ASP A 333 22.63 0.92 6.39
C ASP A 333 24.16 0.69 6.30
N LYS A 334 24.95 1.75 6.37
CA LYS A 334 26.41 1.65 6.31
C LYS A 334 27.03 0.78 7.42
N ARG A 335 26.32 0.62 8.55
CA ARG A 335 26.80 -0.23 9.67
C ARG A 335 26.37 -1.67 9.51
N ARG A 336 25.26 -1.92 8.85
CA ARG A 336 24.68 -3.26 8.61
C ARG A 336 24.21 -3.30 7.17
N HIS A 337 25.16 -3.47 6.25
CA HIS A 337 24.88 -3.40 4.82
C HIS A 337 24.59 -4.78 4.18
N ILE A 338 24.82 -5.89 4.89
CA ILE A 338 24.47 -7.24 4.45
C ILE A 338 23.54 -7.88 5.48
N LEU A 339 22.45 -8.46 5.01
CA LEU A 339 21.50 -9.23 5.79
C LEU A 339 21.56 -10.71 5.38
N VAL A 340 21.88 -11.59 6.33
CA VAL A 340 21.86 -13.04 6.15
C VAL A 340 20.57 -13.59 6.72
N ILE A 341 19.66 -14.05 5.86
CA ILE A 341 18.34 -14.56 6.22
C ILE A 341 18.40 -16.09 6.36
N SER A 342 17.91 -16.60 7.48
CA SER A 342 17.81 -18.03 7.75
C SER A 342 16.40 -18.41 8.26
N GLY A 343 16.09 -19.70 8.24
CA GLY A 343 14.77 -20.20 8.61
C GLY A 343 14.33 -21.38 7.75
N PRO A 344 13.12 -21.92 7.93
CA PRO A 344 12.59 -23.02 7.13
C PRO A 344 12.41 -22.62 5.67
N ASN A 345 12.49 -23.61 4.73
CA ASN A 345 12.38 -23.35 3.29
C ASN A 345 11.03 -22.71 2.91
N ALA A 346 9.93 -23.21 3.48
CA ALA A 346 8.61 -22.63 3.27
C ALA A 346 8.38 -21.27 3.97
N GLY A 347 9.38 -20.71 4.66
CA GLY A 347 9.26 -19.50 5.46
C GLY A 347 9.19 -18.18 4.66
N GLY A 348 9.41 -18.20 3.33
CA GLY A 348 9.37 -17.03 2.47
C GLY A 348 10.71 -16.32 2.28
N LYS A 349 11.85 -16.98 2.51
CA LYS A 349 13.20 -16.41 2.31
C LYS A 349 13.42 -15.84 0.92
N SER A 350 13.18 -16.65 -0.11
CA SER A 350 13.32 -16.26 -1.53
C SER A 350 12.34 -15.14 -1.93
N VAL A 351 11.16 -15.10 -1.28
CA VAL A 351 10.19 -14.01 -1.49
C VAL A 351 10.73 -12.69 -0.94
N CYS A 352 11.40 -12.69 0.24
CA CYS A 352 12.04 -11.49 0.78
C CYS A 352 13.10 -10.93 -0.19
N LEU A 353 13.94 -11.83 -0.74
CA LEU A 353 14.94 -11.49 -1.76
C LEU A 353 14.30 -10.88 -3.01
N LYS A 354 13.33 -11.58 -3.61
CA LYS A 354 12.62 -11.11 -4.81
C LYS A 354 11.89 -9.80 -4.55
N THR A 355 11.27 -9.64 -3.37
CA THR A 355 10.59 -8.39 -3.00
C THR A 355 11.58 -7.22 -2.94
N THR A 356 12.74 -7.42 -2.31
CA THR A 356 13.79 -6.38 -2.25
C THR A 356 14.27 -6.03 -3.66
N GLY A 357 14.53 -7.05 -4.49
CA GLY A 357 15.03 -6.87 -5.87
C GLY A 357 14.03 -6.13 -6.76
N ILE A 358 12.77 -6.58 -6.78
CA ILE A 358 11.76 -5.97 -7.66
C ILE A 358 11.44 -4.53 -7.24
N ILE A 359 11.32 -4.25 -5.94
CA ILE A 359 11.05 -2.89 -5.45
C ILE A 359 12.20 -1.94 -5.79
N GLN A 360 13.44 -2.37 -5.57
CA GLN A 360 14.61 -1.56 -5.92
C GLN A 360 14.68 -1.30 -7.42
N TYR A 361 14.37 -2.30 -8.24
CA TYR A 361 14.36 -2.17 -9.68
C TYR A 361 13.24 -1.25 -10.17
N MET A 362 12.01 -1.43 -9.67
CA MET A 362 10.87 -0.55 -9.92
C MET A 362 11.21 0.91 -9.64
N PHE A 363 11.77 1.16 -8.45
CA PHE A 363 12.18 2.49 -8.01
C PHE A 363 13.13 3.17 -9.01
N GLN A 364 14.18 2.48 -9.44
CA GLN A 364 15.15 3.04 -10.37
C GLN A 364 14.70 3.07 -11.83
N CYS A 365 13.61 2.38 -12.18
CA CYS A 365 12.88 2.54 -13.42
C CYS A 365 11.77 3.61 -13.34
N GLY A 366 11.65 4.35 -12.22
CA GLY A 366 10.65 5.40 -12.04
C GLY A 366 9.22 4.89 -11.90
N PHE A 367 9.04 3.67 -11.34
CA PHE A 367 7.74 3.14 -10.92
C PHE A 367 7.51 3.42 -9.45
N LEU A 368 6.30 3.76 -9.08
CA LEU A 368 5.88 3.79 -7.69
C LEU A 368 5.89 2.37 -7.10
N VAL A 369 6.19 2.26 -5.81
CA VAL A 369 6.42 0.96 -5.16
C VAL A 369 5.33 0.60 -4.16
N PRO A 370 4.90 -0.67 -4.08
CA PRO A 370 3.90 -1.11 -3.10
C PRO A 370 4.53 -1.26 -1.71
N ALA A 371 4.78 -0.13 -1.05
CA ALA A 371 5.38 -0.02 0.28
C ALA A 371 4.80 1.18 1.03
N SER A 372 5.23 1.45 2.27
CA SER A 372 4.91 2.71 2.96
C SER A 372 5.67 3.88 2.38
N GLU A 373 5.09 5.08 2.41
CA GLU A 373 5.71 6.35 1.97
C GLU A 373 7.02 6.66 2.72
N ASN A 374 7.15 6.16 3.95
CA ASN A 374 8.37 6.29 4.77
C ASN A 374 9.46 5.27 4.41
N SER A 375 9.33 4.54 3.30
CA SER A 375 10.40 3.68 2.78
C SER A 375 11.46 4.54 2.12
N GLU A 376 12.75 4.24 2.41
CA GLU A 376 13.89 4.96 1.87
C GLU A 376 14.69 4.03 0.96
N LEU A 377 14.95 4.45 -0.25
CA LEU A 377 15.65 3.63 -1.24
C LEU A 377 16.87 4.39 -1.77
N PRO A 378 18.08 3.81 -1.68
CA PRO A 378 19.30 4.40 -2.24
C PRO A 378 19.40 4.08 -3.74
N LEU A 379 20.28 4.79 -4.42
CA LEU A 379 20.59 4.54 -5.83
C LEU A 379 21.78 3.60 -5.95
N PHE A 380 21.52 2.38 -6.41
CA PHE A 380 22.57 1.44 -6.74
C PHE A 380 23.03 1.59 -8.21
N ARG A 381 24.33 1.42 -8.43
CA ARG A 381 24.89 1.33 -9.79
C ARG A 381 24.74 -0.08 -10.37
N ASN A 382 24.83 -1.07 -9.50
CA ASN A 382 24.77 -2.46 -9.89
C ASN A 382 23.71 -3.19 -9.04
N LEU A 383 22.85 -3.94 -9.71
CA LEU A 383 21.97 -4.93 -9.09
C LEU A 383 22.36 -6.31 -9.60
N MET A 384 22.63 -7.22 -8.69
CA MET A 384 23.11 -8.55 -9.01
C MET A 384 22.30 -9.59 -8.25
N ILE A 385 21.82 -10.60 -8.96
CA ILE A 385 20.94 -11.62 -8.37
C ILE A 385 21.40 -13.03 -8.73
N ASP A 386 21.33 -13.91 -7.75
CA ASP A 386 21.51 -15.34 -7.92
C ASP A 386 20.36 -16.06 -7.21
N ILE A 387 19.31 -16.35 -7.96
CA ILE A 387 18.07 -17.00 -7.48
C ILE A 387 17.63 -18.05 -8.48
N GLY A 388 17.26 -19.22 -7.98
CA GLY A 388 16.72 -20.34 -8.75
C GLY A 388 17.79 -21.26 -9.28
N ASP A 389 17.41 -22.50 -9.54
CA ASP A 389 18.25 -23.51 -10.17
C ASP A 389 18.33 -23.20 -11.68
N GLU A 390 19.50 -22.82 -12.15
CA GLU A 390 19.78 -22.75 -13.59
C GLU A 390 20.02 -24.18 -14.10
N GLN A 391 18.95 -24.96 -14.17
CA GLN A 391 18.94 -26.22 -14.92
C GLN A 391 18.61 -25.89 -16.39
N SER A 392 19.56 -25.31 -17.11
CA SER A 392 19.48 -25.27 -18.56
C SER A 392 19.98 -26.63 -19.08
N ILE A 393 19.16 -27.29 -19.86
CA ILE A 393 19.52 -28.56 -20.54
C ILE A 393 20.67 -28.32 -21.51
N ASP A 394 20.92 -27.07 -21.88
CA ASP A 394 21.94 -26.63 -22.84
C ASP A 394 23.32 -26.30 -22.22
N ASP A 395 23.40 -26.11 -20.88
CA ASP A 395 24.65 -25.87 -20.17
C ASP A 395 25.09 -27.11 -19.37
N ASP A 396 26.18 -27.75 -19.72
CA ASP A 396 26.84 -28.89 -19.05
C ASP A 396 27.38 -28.57 -17.62
N LEU A 397 27.08 -27.35 -17.10
CA LEU A 397 27.53 -26.91 -15.77
C LEU A 397 26.58 -27.44 -14.70
N SER A 398 27.14 -28.10 -13.68
CA SER A 398 26.35 -28.43 -12.50
C SER A 398 25.83 -27.15 -11.80
N THR A 399 24.71 -27.21 -11.12
CA THR A 399 24.09 -26.10 -10.38
C THR A 399 25.10 -25.35 -9.52
N TYR A 400 26.02 -26.06 -8.87
CA TYR A 400 27.08 -25.46 -8.06
C TYR A 400 28.08 -24.63 -8.86
N SER A 401 28.48 -25.12 -10.04
CA SER A 401 29.43 -24.41 -10.92
C SER A 401 28.81 -23.10 -11.42
N SER A 402 27.54 -23.10 -11.77
CA SER A 402 26.79 -21.91 -12.17
C SER A 402 26.72 -20.88 -11.03
N HIS A 403 26.41 -21.31 -9.81
CA HIS A 403 26.46 -20.44 -8.62
C HIS A 403 27.84 -19.83 -8.38
N LEU A 404 28.91 -20.62 -8.50
CA LEU A 404 30.28 -20.10 -8.35
C LEU A 404 30.65 -19.10 -9.46
N LEU A 405 30.22 -19.32 -10.69
CA LEU A 405 30.42 -18.36 -11.80
C LEU A 405 29.68 -17.05 -11.51
N ASN A 406 28.46 -17.13 -11.03
CA ASN A 406 27.67 -15.94 -10.61
C ASN A 406 28.39 -15.22 -9.47
N MET A 407 28.88 -15.92 -8.45
CA MET A 407 29.68 -15.33 -7.36
C MET A 407 30.94 -14.65 -7.84
N LYS A 408 31.67 -15.27 -8.78
CA LYS A 408 32.85 -14.67 -9.42
C LYS A 408 32.51 -13.34 -10.10
N ASN A 409 31.39 -13.29 -10.86
CA ASN A 409 30.95 -12.07 -11.56
C ASN A 409 30.46 -11.00 -10.54
N MET A 410 29.75 -11.43 -9.50
CA MET A 410 29.34 -10.54 -8.41
C MET A 410 30.54 -9.93 -7.69
N LEU A 411 31.54 -10.74 -7.37
CA LEU A 411 32.77 -10.25 -6.75
C LEU A 411 33.53 -9.27 -7.65
N ALA A 412 33.56 -9.48 -8.96
CA ALA A 412 34.20 -8.56 -9.89
C ALA A 412 33.48 -7.21 -9.95
N GLY A 413 32.15 -7.20 -9.95
CA GLY A 413 31.33 -5.99 -10.05
C GLY A 413 30.94 -5.35 -8.72
N ALA A 414 31.25 -5.96 -7.58
CA ALA A 414 30.85 -5.47 -6.27
C ALA A 414 31.56 -4.18 -5.87
N SER A 415 30.80 -3.22 -5.36
CA SER A 415 31.22 -1.94 -4.82
C SER A 415 30.23 -1.48 -3.73
N ASN A 416 30.53 -0.38 -3.06
CA ASN A 416 29.61 0.22 -2.07
C ASN A 416 28.27 0.73 -2.64
N ARG A 417 28.11 0.76 -3.97
CA ARG A 417 26.86 1.07 -4.68
C ARG A 417 26.31 -0.15 -5.44
N THR A 418 26.53 -1.32 -4.91
CA THR A 418 26.04 -2.59 -5.44
C THR A 418 25.09 -3.23 -4.46
N LEU A 419 23.92 -3.71 -4.93
CA LEU A 419 23.04 -4.59 -4.19
C LEU A 419 23.18 -6.01 -4.75
N VAL A 420 23.55 -6.96 -3.88
CA VAL A 420 23.61 -8.39 -4.20
C VAL A 420 22.48 -9.13 -3.53
N LEU A 421 21.83 -10.02 -4.27
CA LEU A 421 20.70 -10.83 -3.82
C LEU A 421 21.03 -12.30 -4.12
N ILE A 422 21.31 -13.08 -3.07
CA ILE A 422 21.78 -14.46 -3.24
C ILE A 422 20.86 -15.40 -2.47
N ASP A 423 20.26 -16.35 -3.16
CA ASP A 423 19.44 -17.39 -2.55
C ASP A 423 20.25 -18.67 -2.31
N GLU A 424 19.95 -19.39 -1.25
CA GLU A 424 20.58 -20.66 -0.84
C GLU A 424 22.12 -20.65 -0.90
N PHE A 425 22.71 -19.58 -0.38
CA PHE A 425 24.15 -19.33 -0.48
C PHE A 425 25.00 -20.47 0.09
N GLY A 426 25.86 -21.01 -0.78
CA GLY A 426 26.78 -22.12 -0.51
C GLY A 426 26.20 -23.51 -0.80
N SER A 427 24.93 -23.63 -1.21
CA SER A 427 24.30 -24.91 -1.56
C SER A 427 24.88 -25.57 -2.83
N GLY A 428 24.55 -26.83 -3.06
CA GLY A 428 24.87 -27.56 -4.28
C GLY A 428 26.20 -28.36 -4.24
N THR A 429 26.92 -28.36 -3.12
CA THR A 429 28.14 -29.13 -2.93
C THR A 429 28.24 -29.71 -1.50
N GLU A 430 29.39 -30.35 -1.20
CA GLU A 430 29.68 -30.87 0.14
C GLU A 430 29.58 -29.73 1.17
N PRO A 431 28.79 -29.88 2.26
CA PRO A 431 28.43 -28.82 3.19
C PRO A 431 29.59 -28.06 3.84
N ILE A 432 30.68 -28.74 4.17
CA ILE A 432 31.82 -28.13 4.87
C ILE A 432 32.60 -27.23 3.91
N ILE A 433 32.90 -27.72 2.71
CA ILE A 433 33.66 -26.96 1.70
C ILE A 433 32.79 -25.85 1.13
N GLY A 434 31.52 -26.13 0.78
CA GLY A 434 30.56 -25.12 0.30
C GLY A 434 30.37 -23.99 1.29
N GLY A 435 30.22 -24.33 2.58
CA GLY A 435 30.11 -23.36 3.66
C GLY A 435 31.36 -22.49 3.84
N ALA A 436 32.57 -23.08 3.76
CA ALA A 436 33.82 -22.33 3.87
C ALA A 436 34.07 -21.38 2.69
N ILE A 437 33.78 -21.83 1.47
CA ILE A 437 33.87 -20.99 0.26
C ILE A 437 32.87 -19.83 0.36
N ALA A 438 31.62 -20.10 0.74
CA ALA A 438 30.57 -19.09 0.90
C ALA A 438 30.97 -18.05 1.97
N GLU A 439 31.51 -18.46 3.10
CA GLU A 439 31.99 -17.55 4.15
C GLU A 439 33.12 -16.64 3.63
N SER A 440 34.08 -17.17 2.89
CA SER A 440 35.17 -16.41 2.29
C SER A 440 34.66 -15.39 1.24
N ILE A 441 33.65 -15.77 0.45
CA ILE A 441 32.99 -14.87 -0.52
C ILE A 441 32.25 -13.76 0.25
N LEU A 442 31.51 -14.10 1.29
CA LEU A 442 30.78 -13.14 2.13
C LEU A 442 31.72 -12.10 2.74
N GLU A 443 32.89 -12.55 3.25
CA GLU A 443 33.92 -11.65 3.78
C GLU A 443 34.41 -10.65 2.72
N ARG A 444 34.63 -11.13 1.49
CA ARG A 444 35.02 -10.27 0.36
C ARG A 444 33.94 -9.28 -0.02
N LEU A 445 32.68 -9.71 -0.09
CA LEU A 445 31.55 -8.82 -0.36
C LEU A 445 31.42 -7.76 0.74
N ARG A 446 31.55 -8.16 2.01
CA ARG A 446 31.56 -7.24 3.15
C ARG A 446 32.71 -6.21 3.04
N SER A 447 33.93 -6.65 2.77
CA SER A 447 35.09 -5.76 2.67
C SER A 447 34.97 -4.73 1.56
N LYS A 448 34.19 -5.01 0.49
CA LYS A 448 33.84 -4.08 -0.59
C LYS A 448 32.72 -3.11 -0.23
N GLY A 449 32.09 -3.29 0.94
CA GLY A 449 31.00 -2.43 1.41
C GLY A 449 29.71 -2.54 0.59
N CYS A 450 29.52 -3.63 -0.18
CA CYS A 450 28.30 -3.80 -0.95
C CYS A 450 27.10 -4.12 -0.05
N TYR A 451 25.92 -3.71 -0.47
CA TYR A 451 24.67 -4.07 0.17
C TYR A 451 24.25 -5.47 -0.29
N GLY A 452 23.68 -6.25 0.63
CA GLY A 452 23.31 -7.61 0.29
C GLY A 452 22.14 -8.15 1.11
N VAL A 453 21.30 -8.96 0.45
CA VAL A 453 20.33 -9.83 1.11
C VAL A 453 20.63 -11.26 0.67
N ILE A 454 20.99 -12.10 1.60
CA ILE A 454 21.54 -13.43 1.33
C ILE A 454 20.75 -14.43 2.15
N THR A 455 20.26 -15.52 1.56
CA THR A 455 19.66 -16.61 2.32
C THR A 455 20.62 -17.78 2.46
N THR A 456 20.59 -18.46 3.57
CA THR A 456 21.46 -19.64 3.81
C THR A 456 20.87 -20.61 4.81
N HIS A 457 21.27 -21.86 4.69
CA HIS A 457 21.05 -22.92 5.68
C HIS A 457 22.27 -23.19 6.54
N TYR A 458 23.47 -22.70 6.16
CA TYR A 458 24.73 -23.03 6.80
C TYR A 458 24.94 -22.33 8.13
N ALA A 459 25.27 -23.13 9.15
CA ALA A 459 25.45 -22.64 10.51
C ALA A 459 26.70 -21.74 10.66
N ASN A 460 27.80 -22.04 9.94
CA ASN A 460 29.01 -21.23 9.94
C ASN A 460 28.76 -19.80 9.43
N ILE A 461 27.96 -19.62 8.37
CA ILE A 461 27.62 -18.30 7.83
C ILE A 461 26.76 -17.50 8.81
N LYS A 462 25.81 -18.16 9.52
CA LYS A 462 25.00 -17.54 10.57
C LYS A 462 25.88 -17.10 11.74
N TYR A 463 26.84 -17.94 12.12
CA TYR A 463 27.79 -17.65 13.20
C TYR A 463 28.70 -16.48 12.81
N TYR A 464 29.27 -16.52 11.59
CA TYR A 464 30.08 -15.43 11.06
C TYR A 464 29.32 -14.11 11.07
N ALA A 465 28.07 -14.10 10.61
CA ALA A 465 27.20 -12.92 10.60
C ALA A 465 26.87 -12.37 12.00
N SER A 466 26.85 -13.25 13.03
CA SER A 466 26.60 -12.81 14.42
C SER A 466 27.79 -12.08 15.04
N ASN A 467 29.03 -12.41 14.60
CA ASN A 467 30.27 -11.92 15.20
C ASN A 467 31.00 -10.88 14.36
N THR A 468 30.46 -10.52 13.17
CA THR A 468 31.14 -9.64 12.23
C THR A 468 30.34 -8.34 12.05
N GLU A 469 31.01 -7.19 12.20
CA GLU A 469 30.42 -5.89 11.87
C GLU A 469 30.15 -5.78 10.36
N GLY A 470 29.09 -5.07 9.99
CA GLY A 470 28.66 -4.91 8.60
C GLY A 470 27.61 -5.93 8.18
N ILE A 471 27.44 -7.02 8.91
CA ILE A 471 26.50 -8.09 8.60
C ILE A 471 25.48 -8.23 9.75
N ALA A 472 24.24 -8.47 9.40
CA ALA A 472 23.17 -8.78 10.36
C ALA A 472 22.54 -10.13 10.02
N ASN A 473 22.13 -10.87 11.05
CA ASN A 473 21.27 -12.03 10.88
C ASN A 473 19.81 -11.63 10.83
N GLY A 474 19.02 -12.34 10.02
CA GLY A 474 17.57 -12.27 9.97
C GLY A 474 16.95 -13.66 10.05
N ALA A 475 15.88 -13.77 10.81
CA ALA A 475 15.12 -15.01 10.98
C ALA A 475 13.74 -14.87 10.32
N MET A 476 13.37 -15.84 9.48
CA MET A 476 11.97 -15.99 9.10
C MET A 476 11.20 -16.64 10.24
N MET A 477 10.19 -15.92 10.73
CA MET A 477 9.39 -16.37 11.87
C MET A 477 8.54 -17.58 11.50
N PHE A 478 8.44 -18.53 12.41
CA PHE A 478 7.69 -19.75 12.25
C PHE A 478 6.89 -20.07 13.51
N ASP A 479 5.61 -20.37 13.33
CA ASP A 479 4.75 -20.82 14.43
C ASP A 479 4.99 -22.32 14.66
N VAL A 480 5.75 -22.63 15.72
CA VAL A 480 6.12 -24.00 16.07
C VAL A 480 4.90 -24.80 16.57
N GLN A 481 3.92 -24.14 17.20
CA GLN A 481 2.74 -24.81 17.74
C GLN A 481 1.82 -25.30 16.63
N ASN A 482 1.56 -24.44 15.63
CA ASN A 482 0.68 -24.73 14.51
C ASN A 482 1.43 -25.23 13.27
N ILE A 483 2.76 -25.32 13.29
CA ILE A 483 3.66 -25.64 12.14
C ILE A 483 3.29 -24.88 10.87
N ARG A 484 3.23 -23.59 10.94
CA ARG A 484 3.01 -22.76 9.77
C ARG A 484 3.98 -21.59 9.76
N PRO A 485 4.44 -21.17 8.56
CA PRO A 485 5.27 -20.00 8.43
C PRO A 485 4.43 -18.76 8.73
N LEU A 486 5.02 -17.81 9.45
CA LEU A 486 4.42 -16.50 9.68
C LEU A 486 4.79 -15.49 8.59
N PHE A 487 5.72 -15.83 7.71
CA PHE A 487 6.24 -14.98 6.63
C PHE A 487 6.77 -13.61 7.09
N ARG A 488 7.08 -13.47 8.36
CA ARG A 488 7.65 -12.25 8.94
C ARG A 488 9.15 -12.39 9.12
N LEU A 489 9.88 -11.37 8.72
CA LEU A 489 11.32 -11.26 8.92
C LEU A 489 11.61 -10.55 10.25
N GLU A 490 12.42 -11.15 11.09
CA GLU A 490 12.96 -10.53 12.30
C GLU A 490 14.46 -10.35 12.17
N ILE A 491 14.94 -9.10 12.17
CA ILE A 491 16.35 -8.77 12.02
C ILE A 491 17.04 -8.77 13.38
N GLY A 492 18.29 -9.25 13.42
CA GLY A 492 19.12 -9.28 14.63
C GLY A 492 19.22 -10.65 15.28
N LYS A 493 18.57 -11.68 14.71
CA LYS A 493 18.61 -13.05 15.20
C LYS A 493 18.87 -14.04 14.08
N PRO A 494 19.67 -15.08 14.29
CA PRO A 494 19.73 -16.21 13.37
C PRO A 494 18.45 -17.06 13.47
N GLY A 495 17.94 -17.52 12.34
CA GLY A 495 16.79 -18.43 12.28
C GLY A 495 17.20 -19.90 12.43
N SER A 496 16.32 -20.70 13.04
CA SER A 496 16.42 -22.17 13.06
C SER A 496 15.71 -22.78 11.84
N SER A 497 16.17 -23.95 11.40
CA SER A 497 15.50 -24.71 10.35
C SER A 497 14.22 -25.39 10.82
N PHE A 498 14.06 -25.58 12.16
CA PHE A 498 12.95 -26.31 12.80
C PHE A 498 12.74 -27.72 12.25
N ALA A 499 13.79 -28.33 11.68
CA ALA A 499 13.70 -29.61 11.01
C ALA A 499 13.23 -30.74 11.95
N VAL A 500 13.73 -30.77 13.18
CA VAL A 500 13.36 -31.76 14.21
C VAL A 500 11.90 -31.57 14.63
N GLU A 501 11.48 -30.33 14.87
CA GLU A 501 10.11 -30.01 15.26
C GLU A 501 9.11 -30.34 14.15
N ILE A 502 9.47 -30.05 12.91
CA ILE A 502 8.67 -30.38 11.73
C ILE A 502 8.57 -31.91 11.57
N ALA A 503 9.69 -32.64 11.68
CA ALA A 503 9.72 -34.11 11.61
C ALA A 503 8.83 -34.75 12.67
N ARG A 504 8.90 -34.27 13.91
CA ARG A 504 8.06 -34.77 15.01
C ARG A 504 6.58 -34.56 14.75
N LYS A 505 6.20 -33.43 14.23
CA LYS A 505 4.79 -33.12 14.00
C LYS A 505 4.20 -33.77 12.73
N ILE A 506 5.02 -34.05 11.72
CA ILE A 506 4.61 -34.87 10.56
C ILE A 506 4.36 -36.33 10.98
N GLY A 507 4.81 -36.71 12.20
CA GLY A 507 4.58 -38.04 12.74
C GLY A 507 5.75 -39.00 12.48
N LEU A 508 6.97 -38.48 12.25
CA LEU A 508 8.15 -39.36 12.20
C LEU A 508 8.33 -40.04 13.58
N PRO A 509 8.61 -41.35 13.64
CA PRO A 509 8.83 -42.06 14.89
C PRO A 509 9.92 -41.41 15.74
N GLU A 510 9.69 -41.32 17.06
CA GLU A 510 10.57 -40.58 17.96
C GLU A 510 11.99 -41.25 18.12
N ASP A 511 12.05 -42.56 17.85
CA ASP A 511 13.31 -43.31 17.78
C ASP A 511 14.19 -42.84 16.60
N ILE A 512 13.59 -42.60 15.42
CA ILE A 512 14.29 -42.08 14.26
C ILE A 512 14.75 -40.63 14.53
N ILE A 513 13.90 -39.82 15.17
CA ILE A 513 14.24 -38.44 15.51
C ILE A 513 15.39 -38.37 16.49
N ARG A 514 15.39 -39.27 17.50
CA ARG A 514 16.46 -39.40 18.48
C ARG A 514 17.78 -39.87 17.84
N ASP A 515 17.71 -40.91 17.03
CA ASP A 515 18.88 -41.44 16.29
C ASP A 515 19.45 -40.39 15.32
N ALA A 516 18.61 -39.64 14.62
CA ALA A 516 19.03 -38.53 13.79
C ALA A 516 19.72 -37.41 14.62
N GLY A 517 19.22 -37.14 15.82
CA GLY A 517 19.82 -36.19 16.76
C GLY A 517 21.21 -36.64 17.25
N GLU A 518 21.36 -37.93 17.57
CA GLU A 518 22.64 -38.51 17.96
C GLU A 518 23.67 -38.49 16.82
N LYS A 519 23.23 -38.79 15.59
CA LYS A 519 24.05 -38.74 14.37
C LYS A 519 24.45 -37.33 13.93
N ALA A 520 23.59 -36.33 14.16
CA ALA A 520 23.87 -34.93 13.84
C ALA A 520 24.99 -34.34 14.75
N GLY A 521 25.33 -35.02 15.85
CA GLY A 521 26.36 -34.62 16.81
C GLY A 521 25.87 -33.61 17.83
N SER A 522 26.30 -33.78 19.08
CA SER A 522 25.92 -32.93 20.23
C SER A 522 26.28 -31.44 20.01
N ASP A 523 27.36 -31.17 19.26
CA ASP A 523 27.88 -29.82 19.06
C ASP A 523 26.97 -28.98 18.13
N HIS A 524 26.38 -29.55 17.08
CA HIS A 524 25.43 -28.86 16.21
C HIS A 524 24.11 -28.55 16.91
N ILE A 525 23.62 -29.52 17.73
CA ILE A 525 22.35 -29.32 18.48
C ILE A 525 22.59 -28.31 19.61
N ASN A 526 23.73 -28.33 20.26
CA ASN A 526 24.10 -27.37 21.31
C ASN A 526 24.29 -25.96 20.73
N LEU A 527 24.93 -25.81 19.58
CA LEU A 527 25.08 -24.53 18.92
C LEU A 527 23.72 -23.93 18.51
N GLU A 528 22.83 -24.72 17.91
CA GLU A 528 21.45 -24.24 17.59
C GLU A 528 20.69 -23.89 18.87
N LYS A 529 20.84 -24.64 19.95
CA LYS A 529 20.21 -24.38 21.22
C LYS A 529 20.76 -23.10 21.88
N GLN A 530 22.06 -22.89 21.88
CA GLN A 530 22.72 -21.68 22.38
C GLN A 530 22.30 -20.44 21.54
N LEU A 531 22.27 -20.55 20.22
CA LEU A 531 21.78 -19.47 19.34
C LEU A 531 20.33 -19.13 19.62
N ARG A 532 19.48 -20.12 19.92
CA ARG A 532 18.08 -19.89 20.34
C ARG A 532 17.97 -19.19 21.69
N GLU A 533 18.79 -19.60 22.68
CA GLU A 533 18.81 -18.98 24.01
C GLU A 533 19.29 -17.52 23.92
N ILE A 534 20.39 -17.26 23.24
CA ILE A 534 20.90 -15.90 23.01
C ILE A 534 19.88 -15.03 22.25
N ALA A 535 19.24 -15.59 21.23
CA ALA A 535 18.19 -14.90 20.47
C ALA A 535 16.98 -14.57 21.35
N ARG A 536 16.56 -15.50 22.22
CA ARG A 536 15.44 -15.33 23.14
C ARG A 536 15.73 -14.27 24.21
N ASP A 537 16.93 -14.26 24.76
CA ASP A 537 17.36 -13.30 25.78
C ASP A 537 17.49 -11.89 25.18
N LYS A 538 18.08 -11.78 23.99
CA LYS A 538 18.19 -10.52 23.26
C LYS A 538 16.81 -9.94 22.94
N HIS A 539 15.87 -10.77 22.49
CA HIS A 539 14.48 -10.34 22.21
C HIS A 539 13.76 -9.85 23.47
N TYR A 540 13.91 -10.56 24.58
CA TYR A 540 13.36 -10.14 25.86
C TYR A 540 13.89 -8.77 26.28
N TRP A 541 15.19 -8.52 26.13
CA TRP A 541 15.81 -7.24 26.46
C TRP A 541 15.44 -6.12 25.47
N GLU A 542 15.30 -6.43 24.18
CA GLU A 542 14.85 -5.47 23.18
C GLU A 542 13.38 -5.06 23.40
N GLN A 543 12.48 -6.01 23.64
CA GLN A 543 11.10 -5.69 23.99
C GLN A 543 10.98 -4.87 25.28
N LYS A 544 11.83 -5.18 26.27
CA LYS A 544 11.82 -4.45 27.54
C LYS A 544 12.33 -3.02 27.35
N ARG A 545 13.34 -2.84 26.52
CA ARG A 545 13.89 -1.52 26.16
C ARG A 545 12.89 -0.69 25.34
N ASP A 546 12.18 -1.30 24.40
CA ASP A 546 11.14 -0.60 23.64
C ASP A 546 9.94 -0.21 24.51
N ARG A 547 9.52 -1.08 25.44
CA ARG A 547 8.48 -0.74 26.42
C ARG A 547 8.92 0.41 27.33
N ILE A 548 10.15 0.44 27.77
CA ILE A 548 10.71 1.54 28.56
C ILE A 548 10.72 2.82 27.73
N ARG A 549 11.13 2.77 26.46
CA ARG A 549 11.16 3.92 25.56
C ARG A 549 9.77 4.49 25.27
N ILE A 550 8.78 3.62 25.10
CA ILE A 550 7.37 4.04 24.93
C ILE A 550 6.82 4.64 26.22
N ALA A 551 7.12 4.03 27.37
CA ALA A 551 6.72 4.55 28.67
C ALA A 551 7.39 5.91 28.97
N ASP A 552 8.67 6.07 28.67
CA ASP A 552 9.40 7.33 28.84
C ASP A 552 8.82 8.46 27.94
N ARG A 553 8.49 8.15 26.66
CA ARG A 553 7.78 9.11 25.80
C ARG A 553 6.43 9.55 26.36
N LYS A 554 5.66 8.57 26.84
CA LYS A 554 4.33 8.85 27.41
C LYS A 554 4.40 9.68 28.70
N VAL A 555 5.45 9.46 29.51
CA VAL A 555 5.73 10.31 30.69
C VAL A 555 6.13 11.71 30.27
N GLU A 556 6.94 11.85 29.23
CA GLU A 556 7.39 13.16 28.69
C GLU A 556 6.20 13.97 28.11
N GLU A 557 5.28 13.32 27.37
CA GLU A 557 4.05 13.93 26.86
C GLU A 557 3.09 14.34 28.01
N LEU A 558 2.96 13.51 29.06
CA LEU A 558 2.19 13.83 30.24
C LEU A 558 2.79 15.02 31.03
N GLU A 559 4.11 15.01 31.24
CA GLU A 559 4.80 16.11 31.92
C GLU A 559 4.62 17.44 31.16
N GLN A 560 4.65 17.40 29.82
CA GLN A 560 4.42 18.59 28.98
C GLN A 560 2.96 19.06 29.05
N THR A 561 2.00 18.14 28.99
CA THR A 561 0.57 18.47 29.10
C THR A 561 0.24 19.08 30.49
N TYR A 562 0.80 18.52 31.56
CA TYR A 562 0.62 19.09 32.91
C TYR A 562 1.28 20.45 33.08
N ALA A 563 2.46 20.67 32.48
CA ALA A 563 3.12 21.98 32.52
C ALA A 563 2.29 23.05 31.79
N ASP A 564 1.71 22.71 30.64
CA ASP A 564 0.83 23.61 29.88
C ASP A 564 -0.50 23.89 30.63
N GLN A 565 -1.11 22.88 31.23
CA GLN A 565 -2.30 23.08 32.06
C GLN A 565 -2.03 23.96 33.26
N LEU A 566 -0.91 23.74 33.97
CA LEU A 566 -0.49 24.59 35.07
C LEU A 566 -0.23 26.04 34.66
N SER A 567 0.36 26.27 33.50
CA SER A 567 0.60 27.62 32.98
C SER A 567 -0.71 28.34 32.66
N ARG A 568 -1.69 27.64 32.04
CA ARG A 568 -3.03 28.19 31.75
C ARG A 568 -3.80 28.54 33.01
N ILE A 569 -3.84 27.62 33.99
CA ILE A 569 -4.51 27.86 35.27
C ILE A 569 -3.90 29.08 36.00
N ARG A 570 -2.56 29.28 35.88
CA ARG A 570 -1.92 30.46 36.47
C ARG A 570 -2.30 31.76 35.76
N GLN A 571 -2.37 31.73 34.44
CA GLN A 571 -2.80 32.92 33.70
C GLN A 571 -4.25 33.25 34.00
N GLU A 572 -5.16 32.28 34.00
CA GLU A 572 -6.57 32.49 34.32
C GLU A 572 -6.74 32.99 35.75
N ARG A 573 -6.03 32.41 36.73
CA ARG A 573 -6.03 32.89 38.11
C ARG A 573 -5.53 34.32 38.25
N SER A 574 -4.42 34.65 37.58
CA SER A 574 -3.88 36.02 37.59
C SER A 574 -4.83 37.04 36.96
N GLU A 575 -5.52 36.66 35.88
CA GLU A 575 -6.53 37.51 35.24
C GLU A 575 -7.75 37.72 36.11
N ILE A 576 -8.25 36.64 36.77
CA ILE A 576 -9.38 36.71 37.70
C ILE A 576 -9.04 37.60 38.88
N LEU A 577 -7.86 37.44 39.50
CA LEU A 577 -7.39 38.27 40.60
C LEU A 577 -7.23 39.74 40.20
N LYS A 578 -6.67 40.00 39.03
CA LYS A 578 -6.54 41.35 38.49
C LYS A 578 -7.88 42.03 38.27
N LYS A 579 -8.87 41.31 37.66
CA LYS A 579 -10.23 41.83 37.47
C LYS A 579 -10.90 42.07 38.80
N ALA A 580 -10.82 41.12 39.74
CA ALA A 580 -11.39 41.29 41.07
C ALA A 580 -10.81 42.46 41.84
N LYS A 581 -9.47 42.73 41.70
CA LYS A 581 -8.81 43.87 42.28
C LYS A 581 -9.27 45.19 41.67
N GLU A 582 -9.37 45.23 40.31
CA GLU A 582 -9.86 46.42 39.59
C GLU A 582 -11.32 46.72 39.98
N GLU A 583 -12.18 45.69 40.15
CA GLU A 583 -13.56 45.83 40.53
C GLU A 583 -13.70 46.29 42.00
N ALA A 584 -12.90 45.72 42.88
CA ALA A 584 -12.80 46.21 44.28
C ALA A 584 -12.34 47.64 44.37
N GLN A 585 -11.34 48.03 43.61
CA GLN A 585 -10.87 49.43 43.57
C GLN A 585 -11.93 50.40 43.03
N ARG A 586 -12.71 49.99 42.00
CA ARG A 586 -13.85 50.77 41.48
C ARG A 586 -14.94 50.93 42.53
N MET A 587 -15.33 49.84 43.22
CA MET A 587 -16.32 49.89 44.28
C MET A 587 -15.88 50.81 45.41
N ILE A 588 -14.58 50.76 45.82
CA ILE A 588 -14.03 51.66 46.85
C ILE A 588 -14.02 53.11 46.37
N ALA A 589 -13.67 53.38 45.12
CA ALA A 589 -13.68 54.72 44.56
C ALA A 589 -15.10 55.28 44.45
N ASP A 590 -16.06 54.46 44.03
CA ASP A 590 -17.50 54.90 43.99
C ASP A 590 -18.08 55.07 45.36
N ALA A 591 -17.77 54.22 46.33
CA ALA A 591 -18.17 54.40 47.76
C ALA A 591 -17.57 55.67 48.31
N ASN A 592 -16.29 55.97 48.10
CA ASN A 592 -15.65 57.21 48.51
C ASN A 592 -16.33 58.43 47.87
N ARG A 593 -16.64 58.38 46.56
CA ARG A 593 -17.37 59.46 45.87
C ARG A 593 -18.78 59.69 46.47
N GLN A 594 -19.52 58.60 46.81
CA GLN A 594 -20.80 58.71 47.50
C GLN A 594 -20.67 59.29 48.90
N ILE A 595 -19.65 58.86 49.64
CA ILE A 595 -19.36 59.40 50.99
C ILE A 595 -18.99 60.88 50.92
N GLU A 596 -18.11 61.29 49.99
CA GLU A 596 -17.79 62.71 49.79
C GLU A 596 -18.98 63.53 49.35
N ASN A 597 -19.83 63.02 48.47
CA ASN A 597 -21.09 63.66 48.11
C ASN A 597 -22.04 63.79 49.32
N THR A 598 -22.13 62.73 50.11
CA THR A 598 -22.97 62.73 51.34
C THR A 598 -22.42 63.68 52.39
N ILE A 599 -21.07 63.74 52.56
CA ILE A 599 -20.40 64.68 53.45
C ILE A 599 -20.61 66.13 52.97
N ARG A 600 -20.58 66.36 51.64
CA ARG A 600 -20.90 67.68 51.08
C ARG A 600 -22.35 68.06 51.34
N THR A 601 -23.30 67.15 51.18
CA THR A 601 -24.70 67.39 51.45
C THR A 601 -24.98 67.63 52.99
N ILE A 602 -24.27 66.93 53.88
CA ILE A 602 -24.33 67.07 55.31
C ILE A 602 -23.66 68.37 55.78
N ARG A 603 -22.54 68.83 55.14
CA ARG A 603 -21.91 70.13 55.38
C ARG A 603 -22.82 71.27 54.98
N GLU A 604 -23.61 71.13 53.95
CA GLU A 604 -24.57 72.10 53.46
C GLU A 604 -25.80 72.11 54.39
N ALA A 605 -26.05 71.01 55.20
CA ALA A 605 -27.22 70.86 56.08
C ALA A 605 -26.93 71.04 57.61
N GLN A 606 -25.77 71.51 58.07
CA GLN A 606 -25.33 71.77 59.46
C GLN A 606 -25.55 70.57 60.43
N ALA A 607 -25.16 69.35 60.14
CA ALA A 607 -25.26 68.18 61.06
C ALA A 607 -23.90 67.58 61.45
N GLU A 608 -23.75 67.21 62.65
CA GLU A 608 -22.68 66.75 63.56
C GLU A 608 -21.48 66.02 63.05
N LYS A 609 -20.33 66.41 63.62
CA LYS A 609 -18.98 66.04 63.36
C LYS A 609 -18.56 64.59 63.69
N GLU A 610 -19.27 63.87 64.51
CA GLU A 610 -18.92 62.56 65.09
C GLU A 610 -19.21 61.39 64.14
N LEU A 611 -20.29 61.39 63.39
CA LEU A 611 -20.67 60.34 62.47
C LEU A 611 -19.73 60.24 61.23
N THR A 612 -19.17 61.41 60.85
CA THR A 612 -18.22 61.48 59.67
C THR A 612 -16.86 60.86 59.99
N GLN A 613 -16.39 60.95 61.27
CA GLN A 613 -15.12 60.33 61.66
C GLN A 613 -15.24 58.80 61.82
N LEU A 614 -16.34 58.27 62.23
CA LEU A 614 -16.61 56.83 62.34
C LEU A 614 -16.61 56.20 60.91
N ALA A 615 -17.33 56.78 59.98
CA ALA A 615 -17.39 56.27 58.59
C ALA A 615 -16.02 56.27 57.87
N ARG A 616 -15.17 57.29 58.12
CA ARG A 616 -13.80 57.32 57.61
C ARG A 616 -12.88 56.27 58.21
N LYS A 617 -13.08 55.93 59.49
CA LYS A 617 -12.30 54.90 60.17
C LYS A 617 -12.64 53.50 59.67
N GLU A 618 -13.90 53.19 59.46
CA GLU A 618 -14.34 51.94 58.89
C GLU A 618 -13.87 51.71 57.47
N LEU A 619 -13.82 52.76 56.65
CA LEU A 619 -13.36 52.67 55.30
C LEU A 619 -11.82 52.45 55.23
N ASN A 620 -11.07 53.07 56.10
CA ASN A 620 -9.62 52.84 56.18
C ASN A 620 -9.31 51.43 56.71
N ASP A 621 -10.07 50.92 57.70
CA ASP A 621 -9.92 49.55 58.18
C ASP A 621 -10.31 48.49 57.12
N PHE A 622 -11.20 48.79 56.17
CA PHE A 622 -11.53 47.96 55.07
C PHE A 622 -10.40 47.97 54.02
N ARG A 623 -9.85 49.14 53.73
CA ARG A 623 -8.70 49.25 52.80
C ARG A 623 -7.49 48.47 53.31
N ASP A 624 -7.16 48.59 54.61
CA ASP A 624 -6.05 47.87 55.26
C ASP A 624 -6.26 46.37 55.29
N ARG A 625 -7.50 45.88 55.32
CA ARG A 625 -7.86 44.44 55.16
C ARG A 625 -7.55 43.94 53.73
N VAL A 626 -7.92 44.67 52.71
CA VAL A 626 -7.67 44.31 51.32
C VAL A 626 -6.17 44.24 51.01
N GLU A 627 -5.38 45.21 51.56
CA GLU A 627 -3.91 45.19 51.38
C GLU A 627 -3.19 44.02 52.10
N ARG A 628 -3.75 43.52 53.21
CA ARG A 628 -3.24 42.33 53.93
C ARG A 628 -3.53 41.01 53.22
N THR A 629 -4.54 40.93 52.38
CA THR A 629 -4.83 39.75 51.57
C THR A 629 -3.82 39.60 50.43
N ASP A 630 -3.36 40.70 49.87
CA ASP A 630 -2.33 40.73 48.84
C ASP A 630 -0.97 40.11 49.29
N ALA A 631 -0.62 40.30 50.61
CA ALA A 631 0.63 39.76 51.15
C ALA A 631 0.60 38.25 51.39
N ALA A 632 -0.59 37.68 51.65
CA ALA A 632 -0.76 36.22 51.80
C ALA A 632 -0.71 35.49 50.48
N ASP A 633 -1.21 36.10 49.38
CA ASP A 633 -1.17 35.55 48.03
C ASP A 633 0.24 35.55 47.44
N ALA A 634 1.03 36.61 47.71
CA ALA A 634 2.44 36.66 47.30
C ALA A 634 3.29 35.55 47.94
N ALA A 635 3.06 35.23 49.21
CA ALA A 635 3.75 34.13 49.91
C ALA A 635 3.34 32.75 49.39
N HIS A 636 2.14 32.58 48.86
CA HIS A 636 1.71 31.32 48.19
C HIS A 636 2.34 31.16 46.83
N ASP A 637 2.42 32.21 46.03
CA ASP A 637 3.05 32.16 44.68
C ASP A 637 4.54 31.87 44.78
N GLU A 638 5.24 32.37 45.83
CA GLU A 638 6.64 32.04 46.08
C GLU A 638 6.86 30.56 46.44
N ARG A 639 5.93 29.91 47.15
CA ARG A 639 5.97 28.47 47.42
C ARG A 639 5.81 27.61 46.14
N VAL A 640 4.90 28.02 45.25
CA VAL A 640 4.65 27.34 43.99
C VAL A 640 5.83 27.56 43.05
N ALA A 641 6.46 28.74 43.02
CA ALA A 641 7.68 28.98 42.24
C ALA A 641 8.85 28.09 42.70
N ARG A 642 9.02 27.85 43.98
CA ARG A 642 10.04 26.94 44.56
C ARG A 642 9.81 25.49 44.19
N GLU A 643 8.56 25.06 44.10
CA GLU A 643 8.19 23.70 43.66
C GLU A 643 8.49 23.46 42.15
N MET A 644 8.27 24.49 41.33
CA MET A 644 8.60 24.45 39.89
C MET A 644 10.12 24.43 39.65
N GLU A 645 10.88 25.21 40.38
CA GLU A 645 12.35 25.18 40.29
C GLU A 645 12.91 23.78 40.63
N LYS A 646 12.31 23.12 41.63
CA LYS A 646 12.65 21.70 41.94
C LYS A 646 12.32 20.75 40.79
N LEU A 647 11.20 20.95 40.08
CA LEU A 647 10.84 20.15 38.89
C LEU A 647 11.78 20.43 37.72
N GLU A 648 12.15 21.67 37.47
CA GLU A 648 13.12 22.03 36.42
C GLU A 648 14.53 21.51 36.72
N ARG A 649 14.98 21.54 37.97
CA ARG A 649 16.25 20.91 38.38
C ARG A 649 16.23 19.41 38.24
N ARG A 650 15.09 18.74 38.45
CA ARG A 650 14.92 17.30 38.16
C ARG A 650 14.98 17.02 36.66
N ARG A 651 14.39 17.91 35.82
CA ARG A 651 14.42 17.82 34.37
C ARG A 651 15.84 17.98 33.81
N GLN A 652 16.59 18.95 34.29
CA GLN A 652 18.00 19.16 33.94
C GLN A 652 18.88 17.97 34.35
N ARG A 653 18.77 17.45 35.55
CA ARG A 653 19.49 16.23 36.00
C ARG A 653 19.13 14.98 35.18
N ARG A 654 17.90 14.88 34.66
CA ARG A 654 17.53 13.81 33.73
C ARG A 654 18.14 13.99 32.35
N ALA A 655 18.19 15.22 31.85
CA ALA A 655 18.84 15.55 30.58
C ALA A 655 20.36 15.33 30.62
N GLU A 656 21.01 15.72 31.71
CA GLU A 656 22.45 15.48 31.96
C GLU A 656 22.77 13.95 32.05
N ARG A 657 21.92 13.18 32.72
CA ARG A 657 22.06 11.70 32.74
C ARG A 657 21.83 11.07 31.37
N ARG A 658 20.99 11.63 30.49
CA ARG A 658 20.82 11.19 29.10
C ARG A 658 22.04 11.53 28.23
N GLN A 659 22.69 12.68 28.43
CA GLN A 659 23.94 13.03 27.73
C GLN A 659 25.11 12.14 28.18
N GLN A 660 25.21 11.80 29.45
CA GLN A 660 26.22 10.89 29.96
C GLN A 660 25.97 9.41 29.62
N ALA A 661 24.74 9.00 29.30
CA ALA A 661 24.43 7.64 28.82
C ALA A 661 24.67 7.45 27.31
N GLY A 662 25.07 8.50 26.58
CA GLY A 662 25.50 8.43 25.18
C GLY A 662 26.97 8.09 24.97
N GLU A 663 27.79 8.09 26.01
CA GLU A 663 29.16 7.56 25.99
C GLU A 663 29.15 6.13 26.51
N THR A 664 29.67 5.21 25.69
CA THR A 664 29.79 3.78 25.90
C THR A 664 30.17 3.38 27.33
N PRO A 665 29.41 2.50 27.99
CA PRO A 665 29.90 1.93 29.23
C PRO A 665 30.96 0.86 28.92
N GLU A 666 32.15 1.12 29.37
CA GLU A 666 33.17 0.10 29.66
C GLU A 666 32.52 -1.09 30.38
N VAL A 667 32.84 -2.27 29.90
CA VAL A 667 32.36 -3.55 30.44
C VAL A 667 32.73 -3.61 31.91
N ALA A 668 31.78 -3.36 32.78
CA ALA A 668 31.92 -3.65 34.20
C ALA A 668 31.95 -5.18 34.36
N GLN A 669 33.05 -5.68 34.90
CA GLN A 669 33.23 -7.08 35.35
C GLN A 669 32.08 -7.48 36.25
N PRO A 670 31.62 -8.74 36.23
CA PRO A 670 30.53 -9.21 37.05
C PRO A 670 30.91 -9.09 38.51
N ALA A 671 30.10 -8.39 39.27
CA ALA A 671 30.22 -8.32 40.72
C ALA A 671 30.14 -9.72 41.33
N VAL A 672 31.14 -10.02 42.17
CA VAL A 672 31.22 -11.22 42.97
C VAL A 672 29.92 -11.39 43.76
N PRO A 673 29.26 -12.57 43.78
CA PRO A 673 28.03 -12.76 44.51
C PRO A 673 28.25 -12.57 46.00
N GLU A 674 27.54 -11.66 46.65
CA GLU A 674 27.47 -11.56 48.11
C GLU A 674 27.02 -12.91 48.68
N LYS A 675 27.70 -13.35 49.73
CA LYS A 675 27.35 -14.58 50.46
C LYS A 675 25.88 -14.53 50.86
N PRO A 676 25.11 -15.63 50.71
CA PRO A 676 23.70 -15.67 51.09
C PRO A 676 23.57 -15.39 52.60
N ARG A 677 22.77 -14.41 52.96
CA ARG A 677 22.39 -14.12 54.35
C ARG A 677 21.61 -15.30 54.90
N GLU A 678 22.03 -15.78 56.08
CA GLU A 678 21.32 -16.87 56.74
C GLU A 678 19.93 -16.42 57.21
N ALA A 679 18.95 -17.30 57.04
CA ALA A 679 17.56 -17.00 57.47
C ALA A 679 17.48 -16.98 59.01
N GLU A 680 16.91 -15.91 59.57
CA GLU A 680 16.63 -15.71 61.01
C GLU A 680 15.12 -15.66 61.22
N VAL A 681 14.69 -15.78 62.50
CA VAL A 681 13.27 -15.67 62.87
C VAL A 681 12.76 -14.27 62.50
N GLY A 682 11.69 -14.20 61.74
CA GLY A 682 11.13 -12.96 61.17
C GLY A 682 11.64 -12.62 59.76
N SER A 683 12.65 -13.37 59.24
CA SER A 683 13.12 -13.16 57.87
C SER A 683 12.04 -13.53 56.85
N LYS A 684 11.93 -12.68 55.78
CA LYS A 684 11.09 -12.94 54.62
C LYS A 684 11.84 -13.85 53.69
N VAL A 685 11.28 -15.01 53.35
CA VAL A 685 11.96 -16.07 52.65
C VAL A 685 11.08 -16.66 51.55
N LYS A 686 11.72 -17.29 50.56
CA LYS A 686 11.07 -18.19 49.60
C LYS A 686 11.80 -19.53 49.58
N ILE A 687 11.15 -20.60 49.20
CA ILE A 687 11.81 -21.91 48.98
C ILE A 687 12.55 -21.87 47.66
N ALA A 688 13.76 -22.34 47.61
CA ALA A 688 14.53 -22.43 46.39
C ALA A 688 13.77 -23.24 45.31
N GLY A 689 13.48 -22.61 44.17
CA GLY A 689 12.69 -23.19 43.08
C GLY A 689 11.17 -22.97 43.16
N GLN A 690 10.67 -22.22 44.16
CA GLN A 690 9.24 -21.82 44.25
C GLN A 690 9.11 -20.29 44.50
N ASP A 691 8.17 -19.64 43.86
CA ASP A 691 7.96 -18.18 43.99
C ASP A 691 6.94 -17.78 45.06
N ILE A 692 6.63 -18.65 46.01
CA ILE A 692 5.69 -18.37 47.08
C ILE A 692 6.44 -17.73 48.26
N PRO A 693 6.16 -16.48 48.65
CA PRO A 693 6.83 -15.81 49.73
C PRO A 693 6.27 -16.27 51.12
N GLY A 694 7.16 -16.45 52.07
CA GLY A 694 6.82 -16.84 53.44
C GLY A 694 7.59 -16.05 54.50
N VAL A 695 7.18 -16.18 55.76
CA VAL A 695 7.86 -15.57 56.91
C VAL A 695 8.31 -16.66 57.85
N VAL A 696 9.57 -16.66 58.32
CA VAL A 696 10.13 -17.62 59.25
C VAL A 696 9.59 -17.33 60.65
N LEU A 697 8.86 -18.27 61.24
CA LEU A 697 8.25 -18.12 62.57
C LEU A 697 9.15 -18.67 63.67
N SER A 698 9.81 -19.82 63.45
CA SER A 698 10.74 -20.42 64.45
C SER A 698 11.80 -21.26 63.74
N ILE A 699 12.97 -21.37 64.35
CA ILE A 699 14.08 -22.18 63.87
C ILE A 699 14.51 -23.18 64.98
N LYS A 700 14.48 -24.47 64.66
CA LYS A 700 14.97 -25.54 65.54
C LYS A 700 16.04 -26.37 64.83
N GLY A 701 17.31 -26.07 65.10
CA GLY A 701 18.42 -26.73 64.51
C GLY A 701 18.51 -26.55 62.99
N ARG A 702 18.44 -27.59 62.19
CA ARG A 702 18.47 -27.55 60.69
C ARG A 702 17.11 -27.27 60.06
N LYS A 703 16.00 -27.26 60.83
CA LYS A 703 14.66 -27.05 60.31
C LYS A 703 14.10 -25.72 60.76
N ALA A 704 13.43 -25.02 59.86
CA ALA A 704 12.73 -23.75 60.08
C ALA A 704 11.23 -23.92 59.78
N GLN A 705 10.40 -23.39 60.68
CA GLN A 705 8.95 -23.32 60.46
C GLN A 705 8.64 -22.01 59.80
N VAL A 706 8.05 -22.07 58.60
CA VAL A 706 7.75 -20.91 57.76
C VAL A 706 6.25 -20.84 57.49
N ALA A 707 5.69 -19.67 57.62
CA ALA A 707 4.30 -19.38 57.23
C ALA A 707 4.25 -18.87 55.81
N PHE A 708 3.62 -19.62 54.91
CA PHE A 708 3.28 -19.26 53.55
C PHE A 708 1.78 -18.91 53.49
N GLY A 709 1.43 -17.61 53.70
CA GLY A 709 0.03 -17.19 53.88
C GLY A 709 -0.59 -17.83 55.11
N GLN A 710 -1.61 -18.68 54.96
CA GLN A 710 -2.29 -19.39 56.05
C GLN A 710 -1.71 -20.83 56.31
N ILE A 711 -0.74 -21.27 55.53
CA ILE A 711 -0.17 -22.63 55.61
C ILE A 711 1.13 -22.57 56.37
N LEU A 712 1.24 -23.34 57.46
CA LEU A 712 2.47 -23.53 58.25
C LEU A 712 3.18 -24.77 57.77
N THR A 713 4.44 -24.60 57.28
CA THR A 713 5.25 -25.72 56.76
C THR A 713 6.62 -25.71 57.45
N THR A 714 7.15 -26.90 57.77
CA THR A 714 8.52 -27.07 58.30
C THR A 714 9.46 -27.44 57.16
N VAL A 715 10.39 -26.55 56.82
CA VAL A 715 11.33 -26.68 55.69
C VAL A 715 12.77 -26.69 56.19
N ASP A 716 13.68 -27.32 55.44
CA ASP A 716 15.11 -27.32 55.76
C ASP A 716 15.69 -25.88 55.55
N ARG A 717 16.48 -25.41 56.52
CA ARG A 717 17.05 -24.06 56.51
C ARG A 717 17.91 -23.79 55.25
N SER A 718 18.54 -24.82 54.71
CA SER A 718 19.34 -24.73 53.49
C SER A 718 18.55 -24.49 52.20
N SER A 719 17.25 -24.77 52.19
CA SER A 719 16.37 -24.55 51.04
C SER A 719 15.65 -23.20 51.06
N LEU A 720 15.93 -22.36 52.07
CA LEU A 720 15.32 -21.03 52.23
C LEU A 720 16.24 -19.94 51.64
N VAL A 721 15.70 -19.11 50.79
CA VAL A 721 16.36 -17.91 50.24
C VAL A 721 15.71 -16.66 50.85
N VAL A 722 16.51 -15.83 51.53
CA VAL A 722 16.05 -14.57 52.12
C VAL A 722 15.75 -13.55 50.99
N ILE A 723 14.56 -12.99 51.03
CA ILE A 723 14.07 -12.00 50.03
C ILE A 723 13.94 -10.61 50.66
N SER A 724 14.07 -9.58 49.81
CA SER A 724 13.92 -8.19 50.27
C SER A 724 12.47 -7.87 50.67
N GLY A 725 12.27 -6.90 51.58
CA GLY A 725 10.93 -6.42 51.94
C GLY A 725 10.11 -5.87 50.81
N ALA A 726 10.75 -5.38 49.72
CA ALA A 726 10.11 -4.93 48.53
C ALA A 726 9.59 -6.11 47.66
N GLU A 727 10.37 -7.15 47.51
CA GLU A 727 9.98 -8.38 46.83
C GLU A 727 8.84 -9.10 47.53
N PHE A 728 8.85 -9.15 48.86
CA PHE A 728 7.76 -9.71 49.65
C PHE A 728 6.44 -8.96 49.45
N LYS A 729 6.46 -7.60 49.43
CA LYS A 729 5.27 -6.77 49.20
C LYS A 729 4.73 -6.88 47.78
N GLN A 730 5.62 -7.14 46.82
CA GLN A 730 5.21 -7.30 45.41
C GLN A 730 4.54 -8.65 45.16
N ALA A 731 5.03 -9.71 45.84
CA ALA A 731 4.49 -11.07 45.74
C ALA A 731 3.21 -11.29 46.56
N THR A 732 2.91 -10.44 47.56
CA THR A 732 1.72 -10.52 48.41
C THR A 732 0.61 -9.54 48.02
N ARG A 733 0.75 -8.76 46.95
CA ARG A 733 -0.37 -7.92 46.45
C ARG A 733 -1.48 -8.83 45.95
N PRO A 734 -2.73 -8.66 46.41
CA PRO A 734 -3.87 -9.38 45.85
C PRO A 734 -4.05 -8.99 44.40
N VAL A 735 -3.91 -9.94 43.50
CA VAL A 735 -4.24 -9.79 42.08
C VAL A 735 -5.77 -9.69 41.99
N GLN A 736 -6.28 -8.50 41.82
CA GLN A 736 -7.67 -8.34 41.39
C GLN A 736 -7.75 -8.93 39.96
N PRO A 737 -8.67 -9.83 39.67
CA PRO A 737 -8.87 -10.33 38.33
C PRO A 737 -9.34 -9.18 37.44
N ARG A 738 -8.47 -8.67 36.58
CA ARG A 738 -8.87 -7.81 35.46
C ARG A 738 -9.57 -8.70 34.46
N THR A 739 -10.88 -8.64 34.43
CA THR A 739 -11.68 -9.10 33.29
C THR A 739 -11.27 -8.29 32.07
N VAL A 740 -10.43 -8.87 31.24
CA VAL A 740 -10.19 -8.37 29.87
C VAL A 740 -11.41 -8.82 29.07
N VAL A 741 -12.43 -7.99 29.01
CA VAL A 741 -13.51 -8.14 28.03
C VAL A 741 -12.91 -7.69 26.72
N SER A 742 -12.58 -8.64 25.84
CA SER A 742 -12.14 -8.35 24.49
C SER A 742 -13.36 -7.74 23.75
N VAL A 743 -13.09 -6.71 22.95
CA VAL A 743 -14.09 -6.02 22.10
C VAL A 743 -14.76 -7.01 21.11
N ASP A 744 -14.14 -8.15 20.88
CA ASP A 744 -14.57 -9.22 19.98
C ASP A 744 -15.80 -9.99 20.51
N VAL A 745 -15.92 -10.21 21.80
CA VAL A 745 -17.05 -10.92 22.41
C VAL A 745 -18.35 -10.10 22.33
N SER A 746 -18.22 -8.77 22.42
CA SER A 746 -19.39 -7.87 22.31
C SER A 746 -19.93 -7.79 20.89
N ALA A 747 -19.07 -7.82 19.86
CA ALA A 747 -19.48 -7.83 18.46
C ALA A 747 -20.12 -9.19 18.07
N ARG A 748 -19.62 -10.30 18.60
CA ARG A 748 -20.17 -11.64 18.39
C ARG A 748 -21.52 -11.83 19.09
N LYS A 749 -21.69 -11.25 20.29
CA LYS A 749 -22.99 -11.23 21.00
C LYS A 749 -24.10 -10.53 20.21
N LEU A 750 -23.76 -9.45 19.51
CA LEU A 750 -24.72 -8.66 18.73
C LEU A 750 -25.15 -9.36 17.42
N ASN A 751 -24.31 -10.19 16.85
CA ASN A 751 -24.53 -10.83 15.54
C ASN A 751 -24.85 -12.34 15.63
N PHE A 752 -24.83 -12.94 16.82
CA PHE A 752 -25.10 -14.37 16.99
C PHE A 752 -26.58 -14.68 16.71
N LYS A 753 -26.78 -15.68 15.83
CA LYS A 753 -28.11 -16.25 15.55
C LYS A 753 -28.23 -17.57 16.30
N ASP A 754 -29.37 -17.82 16.91
CA ASP A 754 -29.64 -19.06 17.66
C ASP A 754 -29.86 -20.30 16.79
N HIS A 755 -29.73 -20.17 15.47
CA HIS A 755 -29.94 -21.25 14.53
C HIS A 755 -28.93 -21.20 13.37
N ILE A 756 -28.54 -22.38 12.88
CA ILE A 756 -27.70 -22.57 11.68
C ILE A 756 -28.38 -23.52 10.70
N ASP A 757 -28.27 -23.25 9.41
CA ASP A 757 -28.82 -24.08 8.33
C ASP A 757 -27.71 -24.73 7.53
N VAL A 758 -27.51 -26.03 7.74
CA VAL A 758 -26.48 -26.85 7.07
C VAL A 758 -27.06 -27.78 5.98
N ARG A 759 -28.24 -27.45 5.46
CA ARG A 759 -28.86 -28.22 4.38
C ARG A 759 -28.11 -27.97 3.08
N GLY A 760 -27.78 -29.07 2.37
CA GLY A 760 -27.05 -29.01 1.10
C GLY A 760 -25.53 -29.05 1.22
N LEU A 761 -24.96 -28.96 2.42
CA LEU A 761 -23.53 -29.11 2.66
C LEU A 761 -23.14 -30.62 2.71
N ARG A 762 -21.88 -30.89 2.35
CA ARG A 762 -21.28 -32.22 2.56
C ARG A 762 -21.02 -32.47 4.04
N ALA A 763 -20.96 -33.72 4.49
CA ALA A 763 -20.83 -34.05 5.89
C ALA A 763 -19.64 -33.43 6.59
N ALA A 764 -18.48 -33.31 5.93
CA ALA A 764 -17.29 -32.70 6.46
C ALA A 764 -17.43 -31.16 6.63
N GLU A 765 -17.99 -30.50 5.63
CA GLU A 765 -18.22 -29.03 5.64
C GLU A 765 -19.29 -28.65 6.67
N ALA A 766 -20.37 -29.46 6.74
CA ALA A 766 -21.43 -29.25 7.72
C ALA A 766 -20.95 -29.41 9.18
N LEU A 767 -20.03 -30.36 9.43
CA LEU A 767 -19.43 -30.55 10.77
C LEU A 767 -18.51 -29.39 11.17
N GLU A 768 -17.78 -28.83 10.23
CA GLU A 768 -16.91 -27.66 10.50
C GLU A 768 -17.74 -26.44 10.86
N GLU A 769 -18.79 -26.14 10.09
CA GLU A 769 -19.72 -25.05 10.38
C GLU A 769 -20.49 -25.24 11.70
N VAL A 770 -20.92 -26.47 12.01
CA VAL A 770 -21.57 -26.78 13.29
C VAL A 770 -20.60 -26.63 14.45
N ARG A 771 -19.32 -26.95 14.29
CA ARG A 771 -18.29 -26.76 15.33
C ARG A 771 -18.10 -25.30 15.67
N ASP A 772 -17.87 -24.47 14.66
CA ASP A 772 -17.69 -23.03 14.85
C ASP A 772 -18.92 -22.36 15.47
N PHE A 773 -20.11 -22.79 15.06
CA PHE A 773 -21.37 -22.30 15.59
C PHE A 773 -21.58 -22.68 17.06
N ILE A 774 -21.22 -23.89 17.47
CA ILE A 774 -21.31 -24.36 18.87
C ILE A 774 -20.26 -23.62 19.75
N ASP A 775 -19.06 -23.42 19.26
CA ASP A 775 -18.03 -22.66 19.96
C ASP A 775 -18.45 -21.19 20.18
N ASP A 776 -19.07 -20.56 19.18
CA ASP A 776 -19.65 -19.22 19.31
C ASP A 776 -20.84 -19.20 20.29
N ALA A 777 -21.72 -20.22 20.27
CA ALA A 777 -22.83 -20.34 21.19
C ALA A 777 -22.36 -20.47 22.65
N ILE A 778 -21.32 -21.27 22.91
CA ILE A 778 -20.71 -21.42 24.23
C ILE A 778 -20.07 -20.10 24.68
N MET A 779 -19.35 -19.40 23.81
CA MET A 779 -18.73 -18.10 24.12
C MET A 779 -19.76 -17.01 24.43
N VAL A 780 -20.89 -17.02 23.73
CA VAL A 780 -22.00 -16.06 23.94
C VAL A 780 -22.87 -16.42 25.14
N GLY A 781 -22.81 -17.70 25.60
CA GLY A 781 -23.57 -18.20 26.75
C GLY A 781 -25.03 -18.52 26.43
N VAL A 782 -25.32 -18.95 25.21
CA VAL A 782 -26.66 -19.33 24.77
C VAL A 782 -26.96 -20.77 25.18
N GLY A 783 -28.03 -21.01 25.93
CA GLY A 783 -28.37 -22.29 26.51
C GLY A 783 -29.03 -23.29 25.54
N THR A 784 -29.54 -22.83 24.40
CA THR A 784 -30.21 -23.71 23.39
C THR A 784 -29.99 -23.16 22.00
N VAL A 785 -29.58 -24.02 21.06
CA VAL A 785 -29.39 -23.66 19.65
C VAL A 785 -30.09 -24.65 18.75
N THR A 786 -30.44 -24.25 17.52
CA THR A 786 -31.16 -25.05 16.55
C THR A 786 -30.28 -25.31 15.32
N ILE A 787 -30.09 -26.56 14.92
CA ILE A 787 -29.34 -26.95 13.74
C ILE A 787 -30.34 -27.57 12.73
N LEU A 788 -30.49 -26.90 11.57
CA LEU A 788 -31.33 -27.40 10.46
C LEU A 788 -30.49 -28.22 9.51
N HIS A 789 -30.80 -29.50 9.37
CA HIS A 789 -30.15 -30.41 8.46
C HIS A 789 -31.15 -31.05 7.46
N GLY A 790 -30.66 -31.50 6.30
CA GLY A 790 -31.52 -32.20 5.30
C GLY A 790 -32.03 -33.54 5.77
N LYS A 791 -33.21 -33.95 5.20
CA LYS A 791 -33.87 -35.25 5.50
C LYS A 791 -33.28 -36.47 4.74
N GLY A 792 -32.22 -36.28 3.88
CA GLY A 792 -31.66 -37.35 3.03
C GLY A 792 -31.48 -38.73 3.69
N THR A 793 -30.39 -39.40 3.44
CA THR A 793 -30.10 -40.77 3.99
C THR A 793 -29.92 -40.83 5.52
N GLY A 794 -29.97 -39.69 6.22
CA GLY A 794 -29.78 -39.59 7.67
C GLY A 794 -28.31 -39.54 8.13
N ALA A 795 -27.33 -39.73 7.24
CA ALA A 795 -25.93 -39.82 7.56
C ALA A 795 -25.42 -38.53 8.24
N LEU A 796 -25.79 -37.35 7.71
CA LEU A 796 -25.40 -36.04 8.27
C LEU A 796 -25.99 -35.85 9.68
N LYS A 797 -27.21 -36.29 9.94
CA LYS A 797 -27.83 -36.24 11.27
C LYS A 797 -27.06 -37.08 12.30
N GLU A 798 -26.60 -38.26 11.88
CA GLU A 798 -25.87 -39.14 12.75
C GLU A 798 -24.45 -38.64 13.07
N GLU A 799 -23.79 -38.06 12.10
CA GLU A 799 -22.47 -37.44 12.29
C GLU A 799 -22.53 -36.18 13.22
N ILE A 800 -23.51 -35.31 12.99
CA ILE A 800 -23.75 -34.16 13.88
C ILE A 800 -24.07 -34.63 15.31
N ARG A 801 -24.91 -35.64 15.47
CA ARG A 801 -25.23 -36.19 16.81
C ARG A 801 -24.04 -36.87 17.48
N ARG A 802 -23.15 -37.51 16.70
CA ARG A 802 -21.92 -38.11 17.23
C ARG A 802 -21.01 -37.01 17.77
N TYR A 803 -20.83 -35.94 17.01
CA TYR A 803 -20.05 -34.78 17.44
C TYR A 803 -20.64 -34.13 18.70
N LEU A 804 -21.93 -33.82 18.71
CA LEU A 804 -22.60 -33.20 19.87
C LEU A 804 -22.59 -34.04 21.16
N ARG A 805 -22.27 -35.33 21.10
CA ARG A 805 -22.02 -36.15 22.29
C ARG A 805 -20.61 -36.05 22.85
N THR A 806 -19.71 -35.44 22.09
CA THR A 806 -18.30 -35.28 22.48
C THR A 806 -18.01 -33.87 22.99
N VAL A 807 -18.92 -32.94 22.76
CA VAL A 807 -18.92 -31.56 23.30
C VAL A 807 -19.76 -31.53 24.58
#